data_d9bab7b229ee940db47c2c45079e581e
#
_entry.id   d9bab7b229ee940db47c2c45079e581e
#
_cell.length_a   1.000
_cell.length_b   1.000
_cell.length_c   1.000
_cell.angle_alpha   90.00
_cell.angle_beta   90.00
_cell.angle_gamma   90.00
#
_symmetry.space_group_name_H-M   'P 1'
#
loop_
_entity.id
_entity.type
_entity.pdbx_description
1 polymer ?
#
loop_
_entity_poly.entity_id
_entity_poly.type
_entity_poly.pdbx_seq_one_letter_code
_entity_poly.pdbx_strand_id
1 'polypeptide(L)'
;MTDPFKDFLEELERRRSGGETPTQATSKGEAGDDAPPPARPRARRPAAGGGSNFTRPKLSVRSLFFPALFGLFLIGGPIIGLLTDARWFESLGAGELFWQRLQIQGALFAGSTVVSLIFLLGMIGAASLIARRGGTPPAEPKEQAARPEREPLINERGQIRVDGLGEALRDLFSAGSGGGSTVAAVGSGVLRIGALLVSLFIGAQVAANWEAISLWQNAVSFDPSGTPVVDPIFGRDISFYFFELPVLRLAQGIGVTLLLAGTLAAALRYLPAIGARGLGFIGTLPRLHLALMIGGVLLATAYGYQLDKLELVYSNTGVATGVSYTDNTARLPGLDILTAIAAIAAAFLIGAALTRTVWPLTLTALVWFGASGVLGGLYPEFVQRFQVQPNEFALEEPYIANNLKMTRLAFGLDGWSELQYDGEAPLTADSIATDAETFADARLWDYRPLQQTLDQLQTVRQYYNFADVDVDRYTINGEQRLVMLSARELNPDRAQQSAAWVNRRITFTHGIGVAMVPVAEVGSGGLPRLIIRDIPPVSTDGAPAVSQPRIYFGELDDDWVIVGAKTPEFDYPIGEGEIDADGVVTGDATTSWSGENGISLGTLADRLLFAARLGDLNLLISDQITSESQLLWRRT
;
A
#
# COMPACT_ATOMS: atom_id res chain seq x y z
N MET A 1 25.80 15.49 -15.61
CA MET A 1 24.61 14.92 -14.97
C MET A 1 24.49 15.59 -13.60
N THR A 2 23.60 16.55 -13.47
CA THR A 2 23.31 17.25 -12.22
C THR A 2 22.44 16.34 -11.38
N ASP A 3 22.81 16.18 -10.13
CA ASP A 3 22.12 15.32 -9.17
C ASP A 3 20.79 15.99 -8.73
N PRO A 4 19.62 15.44 -9.08
CA PRO A 4 18.32 16.05 -8.78
C PRO A 4 18.04 16.20 -7.27
N PHE A 5 18.77 15.45 -6.44
CA PHE A 5 18.62 15.49 -4.99
C PHE A 5 19.30 16.72 -4.38
N LYS A 6 20.37 17.19 -5.03
CA LYS A 6 21.10 18.40 -4.61
C LYS A 6 20.30 19.67 -4.89
N ASP A 7 19.64 19.72 -6.04
CA ASP A 7 18.76 20.84 -6.42
C ASP A 7 17.54 20.95 -5.49
N PHE A 8 17.00 19.81 -5.03
CA PHE A 8 15.90 19.76 -4.06
C PHE A 8 16.31 20.26 -2.66
N LEU A 9 17.51 19.93 -2.20
CA LEU A 9 18.03 20.41 -0.91
C LEU A 9 18.32 21.92 -0.94
N GLU A 10 18.85 22.46 -2.03
CA GLU A 10 19.08 23.90 -2.20
C GLU A 10 17.77 24.70 -2.24
N GLU A 11 16.71 24.14 -2.82
CA GLU A 11 15.37 24.77 -2.83
C GLU A 11 14.73 24.77 -1.43
N LEU A 12 14.94 23.73 -0.63
CA LEU A 12 14.49 23.67 0.77
C LEU A 12 15.23 24.69 1.65
N GLU A 13 16.53 24.90 1.45
CA GLU A 13 17.30 25.89 2.18
C GLU A 13 16.90 27.33 1.79
N ARG A 14 16.59 27.61 0.52
CA ARG A 14 16.05 28.90 0.07
C ARG A 14 14.70 29.24 0.71
N ARG A 15 13.83 28.26 0.86
CA ARG A 15 12.53 28.47 1.54
C ARG A 15 12.66 28.68 3.05
N ARG A 16 13.72 28.16 3.67
CA ARG A 16 13.98 28.32 5.09
C ARG A 16 14.63 29.67 5.43
N SER A 17 15.34 30.31 4.51
CA SER A 17 16.05 31.59 4.71
C SER A 17 15.25 32.83 4.24
N GLY A 18 14.04 32.68 3.71
CA GLY A 18 13.22 33.74 3.12
C GLY A 18 12.19 34.42 4.03
N GLY A 19 12.47 34.57 5.31
CA GLY A 19 11.54 35.20 6.23
C GLY A 19 12.16 36.34 7.05
N GLU A 20 12.44 37.47 6.43
CA GLU A 20 12.50 38.79 7.08
C GLU A 20 12.76 39.91 6.05
N THR A 21 11.78 40.75 5.84
CA THR A 21 11.98 42.06 5.22
C THR A 21 11.43 43.16 6.16
N PRO A 22 12.23 44.11 6.58
CA PRO A 22 11.78 45.21 7.43
C PRO A 22 11.22 46.36 6.55
N THR A 23 10.05 46.81 6.91
CA THR A 23 9.45 48.04 6.31
C THR A 23 9.96 49.26 7.04
N GLN A 24 10.61 50.14 6.32
CA GLN A 24 11.02 51.45 6.77
C GLN A 24 9.81 52.39 6.88
N ALA A 25 9.79 53.10 8.02
CA ALA A 25 8.91 54.21 8.28
C ALA A 25 9.50 55.51 7.72
N THR A 26 8.71 56.35 7.12
CA THR A 26 9.00 57.76 6.92
C THR A 26 8.01 58.63 7.66
N SER A 27 8.62 59.61 8.32
CA SER A 27 8.09 60.59 9.24
C SER A 27 7.39 61.78 8.57
N LYS A 28 6.53 62.47 9.32
CA LYS A 28 6.30 63.92 9.56
C LYS A 28 4.79 64.17 9.70
N GLY A 29 4.33 64.93 10.57
CA GLY A 29 4.72 65.99 11.46
C GLY A 29 3.50 66.61 12.12
N GLU A 30 3.77 67.18 13.25
CA GLU A 30 3.17 68.33 13.88
C GLU A 30 1.70 68.45 14.30
N ALA A 31 1.60 68.53 15.61
CA ALA A 31 1.00 69.63 16.42
C ALA A 31 -0.53 69.70 16.61
N GLY A 32 -0.89 69.73 17.86
CA GLY A 32 -1.95 70.66 18.31
C GLY A 32 -3.08 70.10 19.14
N ASP A 33 -3.02 70.49 20.36
CA ASP A 33 -4.11 70.93 21.26
C ASP A 33 -5.00 69.96 22.02
N ASP A 34 -4.92 70.22 23.30
CA ASP A 34 -5.69 69.97 24.48
C ASP A 34 -7.23 69.83 24.31
N ALA A 35 -7.76 68.73 24.84
CA ALA A 35 -9.11 68.71 25.42
C ALA A 35 -9.26 67.59 26.46
N PRO A 36 -9.97 67.80 27.60
CA PRO A 36 -10.00 66.87 28.74
C PRO A 36 -10.92 65.69 28.50
N PRO A 37 -10.70 64.55 29.23
CA PRO A 37 -11.43 63.31 29.01
C PRO A 37 -12.85 63.34 29.57
N PRO A 38 -13.81 62.72 28.88
CA PRO A 38 -15.19 62.59 29.38
C PRO A 38 -15.30 61.47 30.46
N ALA A 39 -16.19 61.72 31.41
CA ALA A 39 -16.50 60.95 32.60
C ALA A 39 -16.97 59.50 32.28
N ARG A 40 -16.51 58.57 33.07
CA ARG A 40 -16.90 57.16 33.04
C ARG A 40 -18.39 57.00 33.48
N PRO A 41 -19.22 56.22 32.76
CA PRO A 41 -20.55 55.84 33.27
C PRO A 41 -20.41 54.75 34.36
N ARG A 42 -21.16 54.92 35.44
CA ARG A 42 -21.28 53.95 36.54
C ARG A 42 -21.86 52.62 36.05
N ALA A 43 -21.14 51.52 36.33
CA ALA A 43 -21.57 50.16 36.10
C ALA A 43 -22.85 49.85 36.93
N ARG A 44 -23.96 49.50 36.26
CA ARG A 44 -25.12 48.84 36.85
C ARG A 44 -24.77 47.38 37.18
N ARG A 45 -24.98 46.98 38.43
CA ARG A 45 -24.94 45.57 38.87
C ARG A 45 -25.99 44.75 38.09
N PRO A 46 -25.63 43.59 37.47
CA PRO A 46 -26.62 42.66 36.97
C PRO A 46 -27.22 41.86 38.15
N ALA A 47 -28.52 41.73 38.15
CA ALA A 47 -29.28 40.90 39.08
C ALA A 47 -28.96 39.42 38.88
N ALA A 48 -28.80 38.70 39.98
CA ALA A 48 -28.68 37.26 40.02
C ALA A 48 -30.00 36.60 39.59
N GLY A 49 -29.96 35.69 38.65
CA GLY A 49 -31.07 34.82 38.31
C GLY A 49 -31.13 34.50 36.80
N GLY A 50 -30.61 33.39 36.41
CA GLY A 50 -30.78 32.89 35.04
C GLY A 50 -30.12 31.55 34.86
N GLY A 51 -30.85 30.47 34.98
CA GLY A 51 -30.40 29.12 34.63
C GLY A 51 -29.87 29.08 33.21
N SER A 52 -28.73 28.50 33.03
CA SER A 52 -28.14 28.24 31.70
C SER A 52 -29.01 27.23 30.96
N ASN A 53 -29.99 27.73 30.21
CA ASN A 53 -30.61 26.95 29.15
C ASN A 53 -29.56 26.73 28.09
N PHE A 54 -28.96 25.54 28.06
CA PHE A 54 -28.24 25.02 26.90
C PHE A 54 -29.26 24.93 25.76
N THR A 55 -29.43 26.02 25.01
CA THR A 55 -30.10 25.96 23.73
C THR A 55 -29.25 25.11 22.79
N ARG A 56 -29.77 23.93 22.44
CA ARG A 56 -29.19 23.11 21.36
C ARG A 56 -29.01 24.02 20.15
N PRO A 57 -27.81 24.12 19.57
CA PRO A 57 -27.62 24.91 18.37
C PRO A 57 -28.58 24.37 17.31
N LYS A 58 -29.48 25.22 16.82
CA LYS A 58 -30.29 24.90 15.65
C LYS A 58 -29.33 24.77 14.48
N LEU A 59 -29.05 23.55 14.07
CA LEU A 59 -28.26 23.24 12.87
C LEU A 59 -29.01 23.89 11.69
N SER A 60 -28.45 24.97 11.15
CA SER A 60 -28.99 25.59 9.94
C SER A 60 -28.57 24.73 8.76
N VAL A 61 -29.38 24.66 7.71
CA VAL A 61 -29.05 23.93 6.48
C VAL A 61 -27.69 24.39 5.91
N ARG A 62 -27.33 25.67 6.10
CA ARG A 62 -26.02 26.23 5.70
C ARG A 62 -24.84 25.66 6.49
N SER A 63 -25.01 25.30 7.76
CA SER A 63 -23.94 24.72 8.59
C SER A 63 -23.68 23.25 8.25
N LEU A 64 -24.61 22.57 7.57
CA LEU A 64 -24.45 21.20 7.07
C LEU A 64 -23.88 21.15 5.64
N PHE A 65 -23.98 22.26 4.90
CA PHE A 65 -23.55 22.30 3.50
C PHE A 65 -22.05 22.01 3.33
N PHE A 66 -21.18 22.68 4.09
CA PHE A 66 -19.73 22.46 4.00
C PHE A 66 -19.30 21.07 4.47
N PRO A 67 -19.77 20.53 5.60
CA PRO A 67 -19.51 19.14 5.97
C PRO A 67 -20.04 18.12 4.96
N ALA A 68 -21.21 18.37 4.38
CA ALA A 68 -21.77 17.48 3.35
C ALA A 68 -20.96 17.54 2.05
N LEU A 69 -20.54 18.72 1.61
CA LEU A 69 -19.68 18.90 0.44
C LEU A 69 -18.30 18.27 0.66
N PHE A 70 -17.72 18.44 1.85
CA PHE A 70 -16.46 17.81 2.24
C PHE A 70 -16.61 16.29 2.32
N GLY A 71 -17.70 15.79 2.87
CA GLY A 71 -18.03 14.36 2.87
C GLY A 71 -18.20 13.81 1.45
N LEU A 72 -18.88 14.53 0.58
CA LEU A 72 -19.03 14.16 -0.83
C LEU A 72 -17.67 14.13 -1.56
N PHE A 73 -16.79 15.08 -1.29
CA PHE A 73 -15.44 15.11 -1.83
C PHE A 73 -14.59 13.92 -1.33
N LEU A 74 -14.66 13.60 -0.04
CA LEU A 74 -13.92 12.48 0.55
C LEU A 74 -14.43 11.11 0.06
N ILE A 75 -15.73 10.96 -0.14
CA ILE A 75 -16.35 9.67 -0.47
C ILE A 75 -16.57 9.54 -1.99
N GLY A 76 -16.76 10.64 -2.70
CA GLY A 76 -17.07 10.67 -4.13
C GLY A 76 -15.99 10.02 -4.98
N GLY A 77 -14.72 10.38 -4.75
CA GLY A 77 -13.59 9.79 -5.47
C GLY A 77 -13.51 8.25 -5.34
N PRO A 78 -13.50 7.70 -4.12
CA PRO A 78 -13.56 6.24 -3.92
C PRO A 78 -14.77 5.55 -4.56
N ILE A 79 -15.96 6.16 -4.51
CA ILE A 79 -17.16 5.60 -5.15
C ILE A 79 -17.02 5.60 -6.67
N ILE A 80 -16.54 6.69 -7.27
CA ILE A 80 -16.27 6.77 -8.70
C ILE A 80 -15.26 5.70 -9.09
N GLY A 81 -14.16 5.56 -8.33
CA GLY A 81 -13.18 4.50 -8.51
C GLY A 81 -13.80 3.11 -8.48
N LEU A 82 -14.58 2.80 -7.46
CA LEU A 82 -15.26 1.51 -7.32
C LEU A 82 -16.18 1.19 -8.50
N LEU A 83 -17.00 2.17 -8.92
CA LEU A 83 -17.95 1.97 -10.03
C LEU A 83 -17.23 1.83 -11.38
N THR A 84 -16.17 2.60 -11.62
CA THR A 84 -15.38 2.48 -12.86
C THR A 84 -14.60 1.17 -12.91
N ASP A 85 -14.04 0.73 -11.78
CA ASP A 85 -13.36 -0.56 -11.70
C ASP A 85 -14.35 -1.72 -11.91
N ALA A 86 -15.56 -1.64 -11.37
CA ALA A 86 -16.62 -2.63 -11.66
C ALA A 86 -16.90 -2.74 -13.15
N ARG A 87 -17.07 -1.60 -13.85
CA ARG A 87 -17.30 -1.56 -15.30
C ARG A 87 -16.12 -2.14 -16.09
N TRP A 88 -14.89 -1.87 -15.63
CA TRP A 88 -13.70 -2.43 -16.26
C TRP A 88 -13.62 -3.95 -16.11
N PHE A 89 -13.86 -4.48 -14.90
CA PHE A 89 -13.91 -5.93 -14.70
C PHE A 89 -15.06 -6.59 -15.50
N GLU A 90 -16.22 -5.95 -15.58
CA GLU A 90 -17.34 -6.41 -16.41
C GLU A 90 -16.95 -6.51 -17.90
N SER A 91 -16.21 -5.52 -18.43
CA SER A 91 -15.75 -5.53 -19.83
C SER A 91 -14.76 -6.65 -20.14
N LEU A 92 -14.07 -7.17 -19.13
CA LEU A 92 -13.15 -8.32 -19.25
C LEU A 92 -13.83 -9.68 -18.99
N GLY A 93 -15.16 -9.70 -18.78
CA GLY A 93 -15.88 -10.91 -18.39
C GLY A 93 -15.60 -11.36 -16.95
N ALA A 94 -14.91 -10.53 -16.14
CA ALA A 94 -14.49 -10.83 -14.77
C ALA A 94 -15.33 -10.10 -13.71
N GLY A 95 -16.52 -9.60 -14.06
CA GLY A 95 -17.39 -8.86 -13.15
C GLY A 95 -17.77 -9.65 -11.89
N GLU A 96 -18.01 -10.95 -12.00
CA GLU A 96 -18.30 -11.80 -10.84
C GLU A 96 -17.13 -11.84 -9.84
N LEU A 97 -15.89 -11.91 -10.31
CA LEU A 97 -14.70 -11.90 -9.46
C LEU A 97 -14.57 -10.59 -8.70
N PHE A 98 -14.87 -9.46 -9.35
CA PHE A 98 -14.88 -8.15 -8.70
C PHE A 98 -15.87 -8.10 -7.53
N TRP A 99 -17.12 -8.51 -7.76
CA TRP A 99 -18.16 -8.50 -6.74
C TRP A 99 -17.90 -9.52 -5.64
N GLN A 100 -17.38 -10.70 -5.96
CA GLN A 100 -16.97 -11.70 -4.97
C GLN A 100 -15.87 -11.18 -4.05
N ARG A 101 -14.83 -10.56 -4.60
CA ARG A 101 -13.78 -9.88 -3.84
C ARG A 101 -14.38 -8.85 -2.88
N LEU A 102 -15.26 -7.99 -3.36
CA LEU A 102 -15.87 -6.94 -2.55
C LEU A 102 -16.75 -7.51 -1.43
N GLN A 103 -17.48 -8.60 -1.70
CA GLN A 103 -18.27 -9.30 -0.70
C GLN A 103 -17.39 -9.91 0.40
N ILE A 104 -16.29 -10.57 0.04
CA ILE A 104 -15.33 -11.13 1.00
C ILE A 104 -14.75 -10.01 1.85
N GLN A 105 -14.25 -8.94 1.24
CA GLN A 105 -13.71 -7.78 1.96
C GLN A 105 -14.75 -7.15 2.89
N GLY A 106 -15.98 -6.97 2.41
CA GLY A 106 -17.08 -6.42 3.20
C GLY A 106 -17.47 -7.29 4.39
N ALA A 107 -17.54 -8.61 4.20
CA ALA A 107 -17.84 -9.57 5.26
C ALA A 107 -16.73 -9.59 6.32
N LEU A 108 -15.47 -9.61 5.90
CA LEU A 108 -14.31 -9.55 6.77
C LEU A 108 -14.26 -8.22 7.55
N PHE A 109 -14.51 -7.09 6.89
CA PHE A 109 -14.59 -5.78 7.53
C PHE A 109 -15.67 -5.74 8.60
N ALA A 110 -16.90 -6.12 8.25
CA ALA A 110 -18.04 -6.07 9.16
C ALA A 110 -17.86 -7.04 10.34
N GLY A 111 -17.47 -8.29 10.07
CA GLY A 111 -17.28 -9.31 11.09
C GLY A 111 -16.20 -8.93 12.11
N SER A 112 -15.01 -8.55 11.63
CA SER A 112 -13.90 -8.18 12.51
C SER A 112 -14.15 -6.86 13.26
N THR A 113 -14.83 -5.88 12.65
CA THR A 113 -15.27 -4.65 13.33
C THR A 113 -16.22 -4.98 14.47
N VAL A 114 -17.23 -5.82 14.25
CA VAL A 114 -18.20 -6.20 15.27
C VAL A 114 -17.54 -6.94 16.43
N VAL A 115 -16.69 -7.93 16.13
CA VAL A 115 -15.97 -8.72 17.14
C VAL A 115 -15.06 -7.81 17.98
N SER A 116 -14.29 -6.93 17.33
CA SER A 116 -13.40 -5.98 17.99
C SER A 116 -14.18 -4.98 18.86
N LEU A 117 -15.32 -4.49 18.38
CA LEU A 117 -16.16 -3.57 19.11
C LEU A 117 -16.77 -4.24 20.36
N ILE A 118 -17.27 -5.46 20.24
CA ILE A 118 -17.78 -6.24 21.38
C ILE A 118 -16.69 -6.42 22.42
N PHE A 119 -15.46 -6.79 21.99
CA PHE A 119 -14.33 -6.96 22.89
C PHE A 119 -14.01 -5.67 23.64
N LEU A 120 -13.82 -4.55 22.91
CA LEU A 120 -13.44 -3.27 23.51
C LEU A 120 -14.53 -2.69 24.41
N LEU A 121 -15.82 -2.79 24.02
CA LEU A 121 -16.94 -2.38 24.87
C LEU A 121 -17.05 -3.27 26.10
N GLY A 122 -16.80 -4.57 25.98
CA GLY A 122 -16.71 -5.49 27.10
C GLY A 122 -15.61 -5.10 28.10
N MET A 123 -14.43 -4.73 27.59
CA MET A 123 -13.31 -4.24 28.41
C MET A 123 -13.64 -2.93 29.14
N ILE A 124 -14.25 -1.97 28.44
CA ILE A 124 -14.72 -0.71 29.04
C ILE A 124 -15.79 -0.99 30.11
N GLY A 125 -16.70 -1.92 29.82
CA GLY A 125 -17.73 -2.38 30.75
C GLY A 125 -17.14 -3.03 32.02
N ALA A 126 -16.21 -3.97 31.83
CA ALA A 126 -15.49 -4.61 32.93
C ALA A 126 -14.74 -3.60 33.80
N ALA A 127 -13.98 -2.68 33.17
CA ALA A 127 -13.29 -1.61 33.88
C ALA A 127 -14.27 -0.71 34.67
N SER A 128 -15.45 -0.42 34.10
CA SER A 128 -16.47 0.38 34.77
C SER A 128 -17.10 -0.35 35.96
N LEU A 129 -17.36 -1.64 35.85
CA LEU A 129 -17.88 -2.49 36.95
C LEU A 129 -16.84 -2.60 38.08
N ILE A 130 -15.58 -2.84 37.75
CA ILE A 130 -14.50 -2.93 38.72
C ILE A 130 -14.30 -1.58 39.45
N ALA A 131 -14.33 -0.47 38.72
CA ALA A 131 -14.23 0.87 39.29
C ALA A 131 -15.36 1.17 40.29
N ARG A 132 -16.57 0.71 40.02
CA ARG A 132 -17.74 0.84 40.93
C ARG A 132 -17.61 -0.01 42.18
N ARG A 133 -17.14 -1.27 42.06
CA ARG A 133 -16.96 -2.20 43.18
C ARG A 133 -15.78 -1.83 44.09
N GLY A 134 -14.78 -1.14 43.54
CA GLY A 134 -13.61 -0.67 44.31
C GLY A 134 -13.92 0.41 45.35
N GLY A 135 -15.19 0.71 45.60
CA GLY A 135 -15.72 1.55 46.67
C GLY A 135 -15.07 2.92 46.75
N THR A 136 -15.61 3.90 46.04
CA THR A 136 -15.42 5.30 46.44
C THR A 136 -16.33 5.55 47.63
N PRO A 137 -15.81 5.74 48.86
CA PRO A 137 -16.64 6.33 49.93
C PRO A 137 -17.17 7.66 49.42
N PRO A 138 -18.41 8.05 49.77
CA PRO A 138 -18.89 9.38 49.44
C PRO A 138 -17.88 10.40 49.94
N ALA A 139 -17.50 11.35 49.09
CA ALA A 139 -16.65 12.46 49.50
C ALA A 139 -17.39 13.17 50.64
N GLU A 140 -16.79 13.20 51.84
CA GLU A 140 -17.23 14.10 52.87
C GLU A 140 -17.30 15.52 52.30
N PRO A 141 -18.34 16.29 52.58
CA PRO A 141 -18.42 17.66 52.11
C PRO A 141 -17.28 18.46 52.74
N LYS A 142 -16.23 18.69 51.96
CA LYS A 142 -15.20 19.65 52.36
C LYS A 142 -15.86 21.04 52.36
N GLU A 143 -15.85 21.68 53.51
CA GLU A 143 -16.08 23.11 53.70
C GLU A 143 -15.38 23.88 52.57
N GLN A 144 -16.09 24.81 51.97
CA GLN A 144 -15.60 25.64 50.87
C GLN A 144 -14.45 26.52 51.36
N ALA A 145 -13.24 25.98 51.27
CA ALA A 145 -12.02 26.79 51.36
C ALA A 145 -11.97 27.71 50.12
N ALA A 146 -11.73 28.99 50.37
CA ALA A 146 -11.64 30.03 49.34
C ALA A 146 -10.69 29.59 48.21
N ARG A 147 -11.16 29.74 46.98
CA ARG A 147 -10.39 29.43 45.76
C ARG A 147 -9.13 30.29 45.71
N PRO A 148 -7.92 29.74 45.66
CA PRO A 148 -6.74 30.53 45.35
C PRO A 148 -6.87 31.17 43.96
N GLU A 149 -6.38 32.41 43.84
CA GLU A 149 -6.33 33.12 42.56
C GLU A 149 -5.49 32.30 41.55
N ARG A 150 -6.02 32.17 40.36
CA ARG A 150 -5.38 31.41 39.27
C ARG A 150 -4.13 32.14 38.78
N GLU A 151 -2.98 31.60 39.01
CA GLU A 151 -1.76 32.04 38.32
C GLU A 151 -1.78 31.58 36.83
N PRO A 152 -1.32 32.43 35.90
CA PRO A 152 -1.32 32.09 34.48
C PRO A 152 -0.36 30.92 34.17
N LEU A 153 -0.80 30.05 33.22
CA LEU A 153 -0.07 28.85 32.76
C LEU A 153 1.28 29.15 32.10
N ILE A 154 1.53 30.41 31.78
CA ILE A 154 2.80 30.90 31.19
C ILE A 154 3.36 31.92 32.15
N ASN A 155 4.60 31.70 32.63
CA ASN A 155 5.27 32.67 33.45
C ASN A 155 5.72 33.90 32.65
N GLU A 156 6.07 34.99 33.31
CA GLU A 156 6.52 36.25 32.65
C GLU A 156 7.76 36.07 31.74
N ARG A 157 8.38 34.88 31.73
CA ARG A 157 9.51 34.52 30.86
C ARG A 157 9.13 33.60 29.70
N GLY A 158 7.83 33.37 29.41
CA GLY A 158 7.36 32.58 28.29
C GLY A 158 7.56 31.06 28.41
N GLN A 159 7.87 30.53 29.60
CA GLN A 159 8.05 29.11 29.85
C GLN A 159 6.75 28.47 30.32
N ILE A 160 6.35 27.35 29.69
CA ILE A 160 5.21 26.53 30.10
C ILE A 160 5.60 25.78 31.39
N ARG A 161 4.88 25.98 32.46
CA ARG A 161 5.02 25.21 33.69
C ARG A 161 4.51 23.79 33.49
N VAL A 162 5.39 22.80 33.55
CA VAL A 162 5.06 21.36 33.41
C VAL A 162 4.11 20.90 34.53
N ASP A 163 4.15 21.54 35.69
CA ASP A 163 3.23 21.31 36.82
C ASP A 163 1.77 21.69 36.46
N GLY A 164 1.60 22.65 35.53
CA GLY A 164 0.28 23.07 35.06
C GLY A 164 -0.41 22.05 34.13
N LEU A 165 0.33 21.12 33.49
CA LEU A 165 -0.27 20.07 32.67
C LEU A 165 -1.03 19.05 33.54
N GLY A 166 -0.48 18.72 34.71
CA GLY A 166 -1.13 17.89 35.73
C GLY A 166 -2.41 18.55 36.28
N GLU A 167 -2.36 19.89 36.49
CA GLU A 167 -3.53 20.66 36.92
C GLU A 167 -4.54 20.88 35.81
N ALA A 168 -4.12 21.13 34.58
CA ALA A 168 -5.02 21.22 33.42
C ALA A 168 -5.70 19.88 33.11
N LEU A 169 -4.99 18.76 33.22
CA LEU A 169 -5.58 17.42 33.14
C LEU A 169 -6.51 17.17 34.34
N ARG A 170 -6.14 17.59 35.54
CA ARG A 170 -6.99 17.49 36.73
C ARG A 170 -8.23 18.34 36.60
N ASP A 171 -8.13 19.55 36.06
CA ASP A 171 -9.30 20.44 35.81
C ASP A 171 -10.17 19.92 34.66
N LEU A 172 -9.60 19.37 33.60
CA LEU A 172 -10.35 18.70 32.53
C LEU A 172 -11.16 17.51 33.07
N PHE A 173 -10.60 16.78 34.06
CA PHE A 173 -11.24 15.61 34.68
C PHE A 173 -11.98 15.97 36.00
N SER A 174 -11.71 17.12 36.63
CA SER A 174 -12.33 17.55 37.92
C SER A 174 -13.35 18.68 37.79
N ALA A 175 -13.51 19.29 36.60
CA ALA A 175 -14.51 20.32 36.33
C ALA A 175 -15.99 19.85 36.54
N GLY A 176 -16.18 18.73 37.21
CA GLY A 176 -17.44 18.05 37.46
C GLY A 176 -17.89 17.93 38.91
N SER A 177 -17.33 18.66 39.86
CA SER A 177 -17.80 18.58 41.25
C SER A 177 -19.14 19.27 41.50
N GLY A 178 -19.76 19.92 40.48
CA GLY A 178 -21.12 20.43 40.50
C GLY A 178 -22.08 19.77 39.50
N GLY A 179 -21.59 18.80 38.68
CA GLY A 179 -22.38 18.15 37.61
C GLY A 179 -21.89 16.74 37.35
N GLY A 180 -21.68 15.94 38.39
CA GLY A 180 -21.05 14.60 38.31
C GLY A 180 -21.64 13.59 37.33
N SER A 181 -22.78 13.88 36.69
CA SER A 181 -23.39 13.06 35.66
C SER A 181 -22.91 13.40 34.24
N THR A 182 -22.63 14.67 33.94
CA THR A 182 -22.29 15.12 32.57
C THR A 182 -20.85 14.82 32.19
N VAL A 183 -19.86 15.00 33.06
CA VAL A 183 -18.44 14.72 32.75
C VAL A 183 -18.17 13.21 32.70
N ALA A 184 -18.81 12.43 33.57
CA ALA A 184 -18.74 10.96 33.48
C ALA A 184 -19.44 10.44 32.21
N ALA A 185 -20.50 11.08 31.77
CA ALA A 185 -21.19 10.75 30.51
C ALA A 185 -20.33 11.13 29.29
N VAL A 186 -19.71 12.31 29.29
CA VAL A 186 -18.79 12.74 28.20
C VAL A 186 -17.57 11.83 28.14
N GLY A 187 -16.94 11.50 29.26
CA GLY A 187 -15.79 10.59 29.30
C GLY A 187 -16.15 9.18 28.81
N SER A 188 -17.33 8.67 29.15
CA SER A 188 -17.79 7.37 28.63
C SER A 188 -18.14 7.40 27.15
N GLY A 189 -18.62 8.54 26.63
CA GLY A 189 -18.88 8.77 25.21
C GLY A 189 -17.57 8.74 24.39
N VAL A 190 -16.56 9.46 24.84
CA VAL A 190 -15.24 9.49 24.19
C VAL A 190 -14.61 8.07 24.10
N LEU A 191 -14.67 7.29 25.19
CA LEU A 191 -14.14 5.92 25.17
C LEU A 191 -14.91 5.01 24.20
N ARG A 192 -16.22 5.15 24.07
CA ARG A 192 -17.03 4.38 23.12
C ARG A 192 -16.73 4.77 21.67
N ILE A 193 -16.57 6.06 21.41
CA ILE A 193 -16.15 6.54 20.08
C ILE A 193 -14.75 6.03 19.75
N GLY A 194 -13.81 6.11 20.70
CA GLY A 194 -12.48 5.53 20.53
C GLY A 194 -12.50 4.03 20.24
N ALA A 195 -13.32 3.27 20.96
CA ALA A 195 -13.52 1.84 20.71
C ALA A 195 -14.08 1.58 19.30
N LEU A 196 -15.05 2.37 18.84
CA LEU A 196 -15.58 2.27 17.49
C LEU A 196 -14.49 2.56 16.43
N LEU A 197 -13.73 3.64 16.61
CA LEU A 197 -12.67 3.99 15.66
C LEU A 197 -11.57 2.92 15.56
N VAL A 198 -11.14 2.37 16.71
CA VAL A 198 -10.17 1.25 16.73
C VAL A 198 -10.77 0.01 16.06
N SER A 199 -12.05 -0.29 16.30
CA SER A 199 -12.72 -1.43 15.69
C SER A 199 -12.86 -1.29 14.18
N LEU A 200 -13.18 -0.09 13.68
CA LEU A 200 -13.21 0.22 12.25
C LEU A 200 -11.81 0.10 11.63
N PHE A 201 -10.77 0.55 12.32
CA PHE A 201 -9.38 0.38 11.87
C PHE A 201 -9.01 -1.09 11.77
N ILE A 202 -9.32 -1.90 12.78
CA ILE A 202 -9.08 -3.36 12.74
C ILE A 202 -9.88 -4.00 11.60
N GLY A 203 -11.14 -3.60 11.42
CA GLY A 203 -11.96 -4.04 10.29
C GLY A 203 -11.29 -3.78 8.94
N ALA A 204 -10.76 -2.56 8.76
CA ALA A 204 -10.05 -2.19 7.55
C ALA A 204 -8.76 -3.00 7.35
N GLN A 205 -8.00 -3.26 8.42
CA GLN A 205 -6.79 -4.09 8.36
C GLN A 205 -7.11 -5.54 7.96
N VAL A 206 -8.16 -6.14 8.53
CA VAL A 206 -8.58 -7.51 8.18
C VAL A 206 -9.07 -7.57 6.74
N ALA A 207 -9.90 -6.60 6.31
CA ALA A 207 -10.39 -6.53 4.94
C ALA A 207 -9.26 -6.31 3.92
N ALA A 208 -8.23 -5.52 4.26
CA ALA A 208 -7.06 -5.33 3.41
C ALA A 208 -6.25 -6.61 3.20
N ASN A 209 -6.28 -7.52 4.17
CA ASN A 209 -5.60 -8.82 4.10
C ASN A 209 -6.52 -9.95 3.62
N TRP A 210 -7.58 -9.63 2.87
CA TRP A 210 -8.56 -10.60 2.38
C TRP A 210 -7.92 -11.72 1.55
N GLU A 211 -6.89 -11.39 0.80
CA GLU A 211 -6.17 -12.34 -0.05
C GLU A 211 -5.45 -13.40 0.78
N ALA A 212 -4.66 -12.99 1.78
CA ALA A 212 -3.98 -13.91 2.67
C ALA A 212 -4.96 -14.84 3.39
N ILE A 213 -6.13 -14.31 3.82
CA ILE A 213 -7.18 -15.11 4.47
C ILE A 213 -7.81 -16.08 3.48
N SER A 214 -8.06 -15.66 2.23
CA SER A 214 -8.64 -16.51 1.19
C SER A 214 -7.66 -17.61 0.77
N LEU A 215 -6.36 -17.29 0.64
CA LEU A 215 -5.31 -18.25 0.36
C LEU A 215 -5.19 -19.29 1.49
N TRP A 216 -5.25 -18.86 2.75
CA TRP A 216 -5.25 -19.78 3.88
C TRP A 216 -6.44 -20.75 3.87
N GLN A 217 -7.64 -20.26 3.54
CA GLN A 217 -8.83 -21.12 3.45
C GLN A 217 -8.76 -22.16 2.32
N ASN A 218 -7.97 -21.89 1.30
CA ASN A 218 -7.77 -22.72 0.12
C ASN A 218 -6.33 -23.23 0.02
N ALA A 219 -5.66 -23.42 1.16
CA ALA A 219 -4.28 -23.86 1.21
C ALA A 219 -4.10 -25.21 0.49
N VAL A 220 -3.05 -25.31 -0.31
CA VAL A 220 -2.67 -26.51 -1.07
C VAL A 220 -1.21 -26.86 -0.79
N SER A 221 -0.82 -28.13 -0.99
CA SER A 221 0.59 -28.51 -1.01
C SER A 221 1.22 -28.11 -2.34
N PHE A 222 2.47 -27.67 -2.31
CA PHE A 222 3.20 -27.32 -3.54
C PHE A 222 3.75 -28.54 -4.30
N ASP A 223 3.82 -29.71 -3.66
CA ASP A 223 4.20 -30.94 -4.36
C ASP A 223 2.95 -31.60 -4.97
N PRO A 224 2.88 -31.76 -6.32
CA PRO A 224 1.79 -32.47 -6.98
C PRO A 224 1.66 -33.93 -6.57
N SER A 225 2.73 -34.56 -6.07
CA SER A 225 2.71 -35.94 -5.55
C SER A 225 2.10 -36.04 -4.16
N GLY A 226 1.85 -34.92 -3.49
CA GLY A 226 1.36 -34.83 -2.12
C GLY A 226 2.45 -35.09 -1.06
N THR A 227 3.71 -35.19 -1.46
CA THR A 227 4.83 -35.30 -0.51
C THR A 227 5.18 -33.91 0.00
N PRO A 228 5.20 -33.65 1.32
CA PRO A 228 5.52 -32.34 1.84
C PRO A 228 6.94 -31.92 1.49
N VAL A 229 7.11 -30.78 0.84
CA VAL A 229 8.42 -30.13 0.66
C VAL A 229 8.68 -29.32 1.92
N VAL A 230 9.66 -29.76 2.72
CA VAL A 230 9.95 -29.15 4.01
C VAL A 230 11.17 -28.24 3.94
N ASP A 231 11.13 -27.12 4.67
CA ASP A 231 12.29 -26.27 4.83
C ASP A 231 13.38 -27.00 5.65
N PRO A 232 14.65 -26.78 5.34
CA PRO A 232 15.77 -27.52 5.93
C PRO A 232 16.11 -27.10 7.36
N ILE A 233 15.54 -25.97 7.88
CA ILE A 233 15.88 -25.42 9.19
C ILE A 233 14.83 -25.81 10.23
N PHE A 234 13.54 -25.59 9.94
CA PHE A 234 12.43 -25.83 10.87
C PHE A 234 11.69 -27.13 10.57
N GLY A 235 11.94 -27.77 9.41
CA GLY A 235 11.29 -28.99 9.00
C GLY A 235 9.78 -28.86 8.75
N ARG A 236 9.31 -27.65 8.45
CA ARG A 236 7.91 -27.39 8.13
C ARG A 236 7.67 -27.41 6.63
N ASP A 237 6.48 -27.82 6.22
CA ASP A 237 6.06 -27.71 4.83
C ASP A 237 6.15 -26.25 4.37
N ILE A 238 6.70 -26.00 3.19
CA ILE A 238 6.86 -24.65 2.65
C ILE A 238 5.50 -23.97 2.42
N SER A 239 4.42 -24.73 2.19
CA SER A 239 3.06 -24.19 2.09
C SER A 239 2.61 -23.48 3.37
N PHE A 240 3.09 -23.91 4.55
CA PHE A 240 2.83 -23.24 5.82
C PHE A 240 3.28 -21.76 5.80
N TYR A 241 4.48 -21.50 5.26
CA TYR A 241 5.02 -20.14 5.22
C TYR A 241 4.22 -19.24 4.27
N PHE A 242 3.67 -19.82 3.21
CA PHE A 242 2.90 -19.07 2.23
C PHE A 242 1.43 -18.85 2.66
N PHE A 243 0.77 -19.89 3.18
CA PHE A 243 -0.66 -19.85 3.46
C PHE A 243 -1.00 -19.54 4.93
N GLU A 244 -0.30 -20.13 5.89
CA GLU A 244 -0.69 -20.06 7.30
C GLU A 244 0.02 -18.94 8.05
N LEU A 245 1.33 -18.78 7.89
CA LEU A 245 2.15 -17.83 8.64
C LEU A 245 1.66 -16.39 8.52
N PRO A 246 1.26 -15.88 7.33
CA PRO A 246 0.74 -14.51 7.20
C PRO A 246 -0.54 -14.28 8.01
N VAL A 247 -1.44 -15.28 8.05
CA VAL A 247 -2.69 -15.18 8.81
C VAL A 247 -2.45 -15.26 10.32
N LEU A 248 -1.52 -16.11 10.76
CA LEU A 248 -1.11 -16.16 12.17
C LEU A 248 -0.49 -14.83 12.62
N ARG A 249 0.31 -14.21 11.77
CA ARG A 249 0.91 -12.88 12.03
C ARG A 249 -0.16 -11.79 12.10
N LEU A 250 -1.11 -11.80 11.17
CA LEU A 250 -2.25 -10.90 11.20
C LEU A 250 -3.06 -11.05 12.49
N ALA A 251 -3.39 -12.28 12.87
CA ALA A 251 -4.14 -12.57 14.09
C ALA A 251 -3.39 -12.12 15.36
N GLN A 252 -2.08 -12.36 15.42
CA GLN A 252 -1.21 -11.90 16.51
C GLN A 252 -1.19 -10.37 16.61
N GLY A 253 -1.00 -9.66 15.49
CA GLY A 253 -1.00 -8.20 15.45
C GLY A 253 -2.34 -7.58 15.88
N ILE A 254 -3.46 -8.16 15.44
CA ILE A 254 -4.80 -7.76 15.88
C ILE A 254 -4.98 -8.01 17.38
N GLY A 255 -4.53 -9.17 17.87
CA GLY A 255 -4.59 -9.52 19.29
C GLY A 255 -3.83 -8.51 20.16
N VAL A 256 -2.61 -8.16 19.79
CA VAL A 256 -1.80 -7.12 20.47
C VAL A 256 -2.51 -5.78 20.44
N THR A 257 -3.03 -5.37 19.27
CA THR A 257 -3.75 -4.09 19.11
C THR A 257 -4.98 -4.01 20.01
N LEU A 258 -5.79 -5.08 20.05
CA LEU A 258 -6.97 -5.16 20.90
C LEU A 258 -6.62 -5.10 22.39
N LEU A 259 -5.59 -5.83 22.82
CA LEU A 259 -5.14 -5.84 24.20
C LEU A 259 -4.55 -4.48 24.62
N LEU A 260 -3.77 -3.83 23.75
CA LEU A 260 -3.24 -2.49 24.00
C LEU A 260 -4.36 -1.45 24.09
N ALA A 261 -5.28 -1.45 23.12
CA ALA A 261 -6.43 -0.54 23.13
C ALA A 261 -7.34 -0.78 24.35
N GLY A 262 -7.59 -2.04 24.70
CA GLY A 262 -8.33 -2.42 25.90
C GLY A 262 -7.64 -1.97 27.19
N THR A 263 -6.32 -2.14 27.26
CA THR A 263 -5.48 -1.68 28.39
C THR A 263 -5.56 -0.17 28.54
N LEU A 264 -5.41 0.58 27.45
CA LEU A 264 -5.51 2.03 27.43
C LEU A 264 -6.90 2.50 27.86
N ALA A 265 -7.96 1.89 27.33
CA ALA A 265 -9.34 2.21 27.70
C ALA A 265 -9.62 1.93 29.18
N ALA A 266 -9.12 0.83 29.73
CA ALA A 266 -9.22 0.50 31.14
C ALA A 266 -8.41 1.47 32.02
N ALA A 267 -7.19 1.80 31.63
CA ALA A 267 -6.34 2.76 32.32
C ALA A 267 -6.99 4.14 32.38
N LEU A 268 -7.50 4.64 31.24
CA LEU A 268 -8.25 5.90 31.17
C LEU A 268 -9.51 5.89 32.07
N ARG A 269 -10.16 4.73 32.18
CA ARG A 269 -11.33 4.58 33.06
C ARG A 269 -10.97 4.62 34.54
N TYR A 270 -9.75 4.23 34.91
CA TYR A 270 -9.25 4.27 36.29
C TYR A 270 -8.57 5.59 36.67
N LEU A 271 -8.20 6.45 35.69
CA LEU A 271 -7.51 7.74 35.92
C LEU A 271 -8.16 8.63 36.98
N PRO A 272 -9.51 8.81 37.06
CA PRO A 272 -10.11 9.66 38.10
C PRO A 272 -9.83 9.16 39.52
N ALA A 273 -9.76 7.84 39.72
CA ALA A 273 -9.42 7.25 41.00
C ALA A 273 -7.92 7.44 41.36
N ILE A 274 -7.05 7.43 40.35
CA ILE A 274 -5.61 7.68 40.48
C ILE A 274 -5.35 9.15 40.83
N GLY A 275 -5.98 10.08 40.11
CA GLY A 275 -5.81 11.52 40.33
C GLY A 275 -6.27 12.00 41.71
N ALA A 276 -7.28 11.34 42.29
CA ALA A 276 -7.78 11.69 43.62
C ALA A 276 -6.89 11.21 44.78
N ARG A 277 -6.15 10.09 44.60
CA ARG A 277 -5.47 9.40 45.74
C ARG A 277 -4.03 8.95 45.45
N GLY A 278 -3.51 9.19 44.23
CA GLY A 278 -2.20 8.71 43.77
C GLY A 278 -2.18 7.24 43.36
N LEU A 279 -1.14 6.83 42.64
CA LEU A 279 -0.97 5.48 42.09
C LEU A 279 -1.03 4.37 43.13
N GLY A 280 -0.52 4.63 44.36
CA GLY A 280 -0.53 3.67 45.45
C GLY A 280 -1.90 3.32 46.04
N PHE A 281 -2.94 4.08 45.71
CA PHE A 281 -4.31 3.87 46.21
C PHE A 281 -5.25 3.17 45.24
N ILE A 282 -4.75 2.72 44.08
CA ILE A 282 -5.57 1.91 43.17
C ILE A 282 -5.90 0.58 43.87
N GLY A 283 -7.20 0.24 43.95
CA GLY A 283 -7.66 -1.02 44.55
C GLY A 283 -7.03 -2.26 43.88
N THR A 284 -7.07 -3.40 44.57
CA THR A 284 -6.49 -4.66 44.05
C THR A 284 -7.10 -5.10 42.74
N LEU A 285 -8.44 -5.00 42.57
CA LEU A 285 -9.13 -5.42 41.36
C LEU A 285 -8.72 -4.61 40.10
N PRO A 286 -8.68 -3.26 40.11
CA PRO A 286 -8.18 -2.49 38.97
C PRO A 286 -6.71 -2.83 38.63
N ARG A 287 -5.84 -3.03 39.64
CA ARG A 287 -4.44 -3.42 39.41
C ARG A 287 -4.34 -4.78 38.75
N LEU A 288 -5.08 -5.76 39.24
CA LEU A 288 -5.13 -7.11 38.68
C LEU A 288 -5.68 -7.08 37.23
N HIS A 289 -6.71 -6.26 36.98
CA HIS A 289 -7.25 -6.10 35.61
C HIS A 289 -6.21 -5.53 34.64
N LEU A 290 -5.53 -4.45 35.02
CA LEU A 290 -4.45 -3.87 34.18
C LEU A 290 -3.27 -4.85 34.02
N ALA A 291 -2.88 -5.55 35.09
CA ALA A 291 -1.80 -6.52 35.02
C ALA A 291 -2.15 -7.73 34.12
N LEU A 292 -3.39 -8.20 34.15
CA LEU A 292 -3.86 -9.25 33.23
C LEU A 292 -3.83 -8.77 31.78
N MET A 293 -4.23 -7.51 31.52
CA MET A 293 -4.19 -6.94 30.17
C MET A 293 -2.76 -6.77 29.65
N ILE A 294 -1.88 -6.15 30.45
CA ILE A 294 -0.47 -5.98 30.09
C ILE A 294 0.23 -7.34 29.98
N GLY A 295 -0.08 -8.27 30.91
CA GLY A 295 0.39 -9.64 30.82
C GLY A 295 -0.07 -10.35 29.56
N GLY A 296 -1.32 -10.12 29.13
CA GLY A 296 -1.84 -10.57 27.84
C GLY A 296 -1.06 -10.00 26.64
N VAL A 297 -0.71 -8.71 26.68
CA VAL A 297 0.15 -8.10 25.65
C VAL A 297 1.51 -8.80 25.60
N LEU A 298 2.15 -9.02 26.76
CA LEU A 298 3.44 -9.70 26.84
C LEU A 298 3.37 -11.15 26.32
N LEU A 299 2.29 -11.89 26.64
CA LEU A 299 2.09 -13.24 26.12
C LEU A 299 1.84 -13.24 24.61
N ALA A 300 1.06 -12.29 24.09
CA ALA A 300 0.86 -12.13 22.66
C ALA A 300 2.16 -11.74 21.94
N THR A 301 3.02 -10.94 22.57
CA THR A 301 4.37 -10.62 22.09
C THR A 301 5.29 -11.84 22.15
N ALA A 302 5.23 -12.65 23.23
CA ALA A 302 5.94 -13.91 23.33
C ALA A 302 5.58 -14.88 22.19
N TYR A 303 4.30 -14.96 21.86
CA TYR A 303 3.85 -15.71 20.68
C TYR A 303 4.38 -15.08 19.38
N GLY A 304 4.43 -13.74 19.29
CA GLY A 304 5.03 -13.02 18.17
C GLY A 304 6.49 -13.42 17.96
N TYR A 305 7.31 -13.53 19.01
CA TYR A 305 8.70 -14.01 18.90
C TYR A 305 8.80 -15.44 18.34
N GLN A 306 7.82 -16.31 18.59
CA GLN A 306 7.79 -17.65 17.98
C GLN A 306 7.45 -17.58 16.48
N LEU A 307 6.64 -16.61 16.06
CA LEU A 307 6.40 -16.34 14.63
C LEU A 307 7.64 -15.69 13.99
N ASP A 308 8.30 -14.74 14.68
CA ASP A 308 9.53 -14.11 14.21
C ASP A 308 10.63 -15.16 13.89
N LYS A 309 10.72 -16.23 14.68
CA LYS A 309 11.63 -17.35 14.39
C LYS A 309 11.33 -17.98 13.02
N LEU A 310 10.06 -18.23 12.74
CA LEU A 310 9.63 -18.85 11.48
C LEU A 310 9.81 -17.89 10.29
N GLU A 311 9.69 -16.58 10.52
CA GLU A 311 9.92 -15.55 9.50
C GLU A 311 11.40 -15.39 9.13
N LEU A 312 12.33 -15.97 9.88
CA LEU A 312 13.76 -15.95 9.51
C LEU A 312 14.04 -16.68 8.19
N VAL A 313 13.13 -17.51 7.67
CA VAL A 313 13.23 -18.06 6.30
C VAL A 313 13.26 -16.96 5.23
N TYR A 314 12.77 -15.76 5.54
CA TYR A 314 12.80 -14.58 4.67
C TYR A 314 13.91 -13.61 5.02
N SER A 315 14.84 -13.99 5.92
CA SER A 315 15.93 -13.12 6.35
C SER A 315 16.88 -12.80 5.18
N ASN A 316 17.37 -11.57 5.13
CA ASN A 316 18.39 -11.11 4.19
C ASN A 316 19.67 -10.69 4.93
N THR A 317 19.95 -11.30 6.10
CA THR A 317 21.11 -10.95 6.92
C THR A 317 22.39 -11.57 6.38
N GLY A 318 22.32 -12.79 5.81
CA GLY A 318 23.44 -13.50 5.22
C GLY A 318 23.68 -13.14 3.75
N VAL A 319 24.52 -13.92 3.10
CA VAL A 319 24.87 -13.79 1.67
C VAL A 319 23.71 -14.16 0.75
N ALA A 320 22.89 -15.10 1.19
CA ALA A 320 21.70 -15.57 0.46
C ALA A 320 20.45 -15.35 1.30
N THR A 321 19.28 -15.16 0.65
CA THR A 321 18.00 -15.09 1.33
C THR A 321 17.71 -16.40 2.07
N GLY A 322 17.29 -16.28 3.31
CA GLY A 322 16.98 -17.40 4.20
C GLY A 322 17.68 -17.27 5.55
N VAL A 323 17.58 -18.30 6.36
CA VAL A 323 18.26 -18.32 7.67
C VAL A 323 19.77 -18.34 7.47
N SER A 324 20.46 -17.35 8.03
CA SER A 324 21.92 -17.22 7.99
C SER A 324 22.60 -17.83 9.23
N TYR A 325 23.91 -17.85 9.25
CA TYR A 325 24.69 -18.23 10.42
C TYR A 325 24.31 -17.35 11.64
N THR A 326 24.25 -16.04 11.46
CA THR A 326 23.84 -15.10 12.52
C THR A 326 22.42 -15.38 13.00
N ASP A 327 21.51 -15.67 12.08
CA ASP A 327 20.13 -15.97 12.45
C ASP A 327 20.05 -17.24 13.30
N ASN A 328 20.73 -18.30 12.88
CA ASN A 328 20.72 -19.57 13.58
C ASN A 328 21.42 -19.54 14.94
N THR A 329 22.55 -18.82 15.04
CA THR A 329 23.39 -18.83 16.27
C THR A 329 23.07 -17.72 17.26
N ALA A 330 22.52 -16.60 16.81
CA ALA A 330 22.22 -15.45 17.65
C ALA A 330 20.74 -15.12 17.74
N ARG A 331 20.04 -14.97 16.60
CA ARG A 331 18.61 -14.55 16.60
C ARG A 331 17.67 -15.63 17.09
N LEU A 332 17.79 -16.87 16.62
CA LEU A 332 16.93 -17.98 17.07
C LEU A 332 17.01 -18.19 18.58
N PRO A 333 18.21 -18.37 19.19
CA PRO A 333 18.30 -18.47 20.65
C PRO A 333 17.85 -17.20 21.36
N GLY A 334 18.13 -16.03 20.78
CA GLY A 334 17.70 -14.74 21.31
C GLY A 334 16.17 -14.64 21.40
N LEU A 335 15.45 -15.05 20.38
CA LEU A 335 13.98 -15.06 20.35
C LEU A 335 13.38 -16.06 21.35
N ASP A 336 14.01 -17.23 21.56
CA ASP A 336 13.60 -18.17 22.59
C ASP A 336 13.77 -17.58 24.01
N ILE A 337 14.88 -16.91 24.26
CA ILE A 337 15.13 -16.21 25.54
C ILE A 337 14.11 -15.07 25.71
N LEU A 338 13.86 -14.26 24.67
CA LEU A 338 12.86 -13.19 24.71
C LEU A 338 11.44 -13.70 24.96
N THR A 339 11.09 -14.86 24.37
CA THR A 339 9.82 -15.55 24.64
C THR A 339 9.69 -15.90 26.12
N ALA A 340 10.74 -16.50 26.68
CA ALA A 340 10.77 -16.86 28.11
C ALA A 340 10.70 -15.62 29.02
N ILE A 341 11.47 -14.58 28.71
CA ILE A 341 11.45 -13.29 29.44
C ILE A 341 10.04 -12.69 29.41
N ALA A 342 9.40 -12.62 28.24
CA ALA A 342 8.07 -12.04 28.12
C ALA A 342 7.01 -12.85 28.91
N ALA A 343 7.08 -14.18 28.86
CA ALA A 343 6.20 -15.05 29.64
C ALA A 343 6.42 -14.92 31.16
N ILE A 344 7.67 -14.92 31.61
CA ILE A 344 8.02 -14.71 33.03
C ILE A 344 7.59 -13.32 33.48
N ALA A 345 7.83 -12.28 32.67
CA ALA A 345 7.42 -10.92 32.93
C ALA A 345 5.90 -10.79 33.07
N ALA A 346 5.12 -11.47 32.23
CA ALA A 346 3.67 -11.52 32.35
C ALA A 346 3.23 -12.14 33.69
N ALA A 347 3.77 -13.30 34.02
CA ALA A 347 3.46 -13.99 35.29
C ALA A 347 3.88 -13.14 36.51
N PHE A 348 5.07 -12.53 36.47
CA PHE A 348 5.58 -11.65 37.52
C PHE A 348 4.67 -10.42 37.72
N LEU A 349 4.23 -9.78 36.63
CA LEU A 349 3.35 -8.62 36.67
C LEU A 349 1.98 -8.95 37.26
N ILE A 350 1.42 -10.10 36.92
CA ILE A 350 0.14 -10.59 37.48
C ILE A 350 0.28 -10.86 38.97
N GLY A 351 1.36 -11.52 39.41
CA GLY A 351 1.65 -11.75 40.82
C GLY A 351 1.88 -10.46 41.59
N ALA A 352 2.64 -9.52 41.01
CA ALA A 352 2.93 -8.23 41.63
C ALA A 352 1.70 -7.30 41.74
N ALA A 353 0.64 -7.54 40.97
CA ALA A 353 -0.60 -6.79 41.07
C ALA A 353 -1.28 -6.92 42.45
N LEU A 354 -0.94 -7.97 43.20
CA LEU A 354 -1.40 -8.19 44.57
C LEU A 354 -0.68 -7.28 45.56
N THR A 355 0.50 -6.77 45.21
CA THR A 355 1.28 -5.81 46.02
C THR A 355 0.82 -4.37 45.76
N ARG A 356 1.19 -3.41 46.60
CA ARG A 356 0.84 -2.00 46.45
C ARG A 356 1.96 -1.17 45.83
N THR A 357 2.97 -1.80 45.24
CA THR A 357 4.13 -1.15 44.66
C THR A 357 4.06 -1.10 43.16
N VAL A 358 4.64 -0.07 42.54
CA VAL A 358 4.69 0.12 41.09
C VAL A 358 6.03 -0.31 40.48
N TRP A 359 7.05 -0.55 41.33
CA TRP A 359 8.36 -0.91 40.84
C TRP A 359 8.41 -2.20 40.00
N PRO A 360 7.53 -3.23 40.21
CA PRO A 360 7.52 -4.38 39.35
C PRO A 360 7.22 -4.04 37.88
N LEU A 361 6.38 -3.05 37.63
CA LEU A 361 6.08 -2.59 36.26
C LEU A 361 7.33 -1.98 35.61
N THR A 362 8.04 -1.10 36.35
CA THR A 362 9.28 -0.48 35.85
C THR A 362 10.37 -1.51 35.61
N LEU A 363 10.53 -2.48 36.54
CA LEU A 363 11.51 -3.56 36.39
C LEU A 363 11.17 -4.44 35.15
N THR A 364 9.93 -4.85 35.01
CA THR A 364 9.47 -5.62 33.85
C THR A 364 9.77 -4.90 32.54
N ALA A 365 9.42 -3.62 32.46
CA ALA A 365 9.71 -2.80 31.28
C ALA A 365 11.23 -2.72 31.02
N LEU A 366 12.03 -2.42 32.04
CA LEU A 366 13.50 -2.29 31.92
C LEU A 366 14.12 -3.60 31.42
N VAL A 367 13.75 -4.73 32.03
CA VAL A 367 14.29 -6.05 31.66
C VAL A 367 13.86 -6.44 30.25
N TRP A 368 12.58 -6.25 29.92
CA TRP A 368 12.08 -6.65 28.62
C TRP A 368 12.64 -5.76 27.48
N PHE A 369 12.60 -4.43 27.62
CA PHE A 369 13.18 -3.52 26.62
C PHE A 369 14.70 -3.67 26.51
N GLY A 370 15.40 -3.83 27.65
CA GLY A 370 16.84 -4.05 27.68
C GLY A 370 17.22 -5.37 26.99
N ALA A 371 16.54 -6.47 27.31
CA ALA A 371 16.76 -7.76 26.68
C ALA A 371 16.43 -7.71 25.19
N SER A 372 15.30 -7.06 24.79
CA SER A 372 14.93 -6.90 23.39
C SER A 372 15.98 -6.11 22.59
N GLY A 373 16.53 -5.04 23.16
CA GLY A 373 17.60 -4.27 22.53
C GLY A 373 18.90 -5.06 22.38
N VAL A 374 19.26 -5.84 23.39
CA VAL A 374 20.50 -6.64 23.36
C VAL A 374 20.35 -7.86 22.46
N LEU A 375 19.35 -8.71 22.72
CA LEU A 375 19.19 -9.99 22.03
C LEU A 375 18.57 -9.85 20.65
N GLY A 376 17.70 -8.84 20.43
CA GLY A 376 17.08 -8.58 19.15
C GLY A 376 17.94 -7.74 18.18
N GLY A 377 18.92 -6.98 18.71
CA GLY A 377 19.73 -6.07 17.90
C GLY A 377 21.23 -6.20 18.13
N LEU A 378 21.73 -5.73 19.28
CA LEU A 378 23.17 -5.58 19.52
C LEU A 378 23.96 -6.89 19.42
N TYR A 379 23.45 -7.97 19.96
CA TYR A 379 24.14 -9.27 19.95
C TYR A 379 24.20 -9.89 18.54
N PRO A 380 23.11 -9.97 17.78
CA PRO A 380 23.17 -10.40 16.37
C PRO A 380 24.10 -9.54 15.52
N GLU A 381 24.06 -8.21 15.69
CA GLU A 381 24.96 -7.30 14.96
C GLU A 381 26.45 -7.54 15.32
N PHE A 382 26.72 -7.80 16.59
CA PHE A 382 28.06 -8.14 17.05
C PHE A 382 28.54 -9.45 16.40
N VAL A 383 27.72 -10.51 16.38
CA VAL A 383 28.05 -11.78 15.74
C VAL A 383 28.28 -11.59 14.25
N GLN A 384 27.39 -10.86 13.56
CA GLN A 384 27.53 -10.60 12.12
C GLN A 384 28.85 -9.90 11.80
N ARG A 385 29.14 -8.81 12.52
CA ARG A 385 30.28 -7.95 12.20
C ARG A 385 31.63 -8.53 12.60
N PHE A 386 31.71 -9.19 13.75
CA PHE A 386 33.00 -9.63 14.31
C PHE A 386 33.28 -11.12 14.12
N GLN A 387 32.28 -11.94 13.90
CA GLN A 387 32.45 -13.38 13.72
C GLN A 387 32.19 -13.80 12.27
N VAL A 388 31.08 -13.35 11.66
CA VAL A 388 30.70 -13.81 10.31
C VAL A 388 31.50 -13.09 9.24
N GLN A 389 31.48 -11.76 9.18
CA GLN A 389 32.15 -10.99 8.12
C GLN A 389 33.63 -11.36 7.88
N PRO A 390 34.47 -11.63 8.92
CA PRO A 390 35.85 -12.04 8.67
C PRO A 390 36.00 -13.44 8.06
N ASN A 391 35.01 -14.34 8.22
CA ASN A 391 35.03 -15.74 7.79
C ASN A 391 33.72 -16.14 7.09
N GLU A 392 33.16 -15.23 6.30
CA GLU A 392 31.78 -15.27 5.80
C GLU A 392 31.50 -16.57 5.03
N PHE A 393 32.32 -16.90 4.03
CA PHE A 393 32.09 -18.09 3.20
C PHE A 393 32.03 -19.37 4.03
N ALA A 394 33.00 -19.59 4.93
CA ALA A 394 33.08 -20.83 5.69
C ALA A 394 31.91 -21.01 6.67
N LEU A 395 31.37 -19.90 7.20
CA LEU A 395 30.24 -19.92 8.15
C LEU A 395 28.89 -19.95 7.43
N GLU A 396 28.78 -19.31 6.27
CA GLU A 396 27.53 -19.25 5.49
C GLU A 396 27.37 -20.42 4.49
N GLU A 397 28.43 -21.21 4.20
CA GLU A 397 28.39 -22.32 3.25
C GLU A 397 27.19 -23.28 3.46
N PRO A 398 26.85 -23.75 4.69
CA PRO A 398 25.70 -24.63 4.90
C PRO A 398 24.36 -23.97 4.57
N TYR A 399 24.24 -22.66 4.81
CA TYR A 399 23.01 -21.89 4.57
C TYR A 399 22.86 -21.55 3.08
N ILE A 400 24.00 -21.26 2.39
CA ILE A 400 24.04 -21.13 0.93
C ILE A 400 23.61 -22.44 0.27
N ALA A 401 24.12 -23.60 0.76
CA ALA A 401 23.72 -24.90 0.26
C ALA A 401 22.23 -25.18 0.41
N ASN A 402 21.62 -24.79 1.55
CA ASN A 402 20.18 -24.88 1.75
C ASN A 402 19.41 -24.00 0.76
N ASN A 403 19.85 -22.75 0.54
CA ASN A 403 19.22 -21.84 -0.42
C ASN A 403 19.30 -22.41 -1.85
N LEU A 404 20.48 -22.89 -2.27
CA LEU A 404 20.67 -23.53 -3.58
C LEU A 404 19.77 -24.75 -3.77
N LYS A 405 19.68 -25.62 -2.75
CA LYS A 405 18.81 -26.79 -2.79
C LYS A 405 17.35 -26.40 -3.00
N MET A 406 16.85 -25.44 -2.21
CA MET A 406 15.45 -25.02 -2.29
C MET A 406 15.17 -24.27 -3.60
N THR A 407 16.12 -23.47 -4.09
CA THR A 407 16.00 -22.79 -5.39
C THR A 407 15.96 -23.78 -6.54
N ARG A 408 16.85 -24.79 -6.55
CA ARG A 408 16.83 -25.84 -7.58
C ARG A 408 15.50 -26.59 -7.59
N LEU A 409 15.01 -26.95 -6.41
CA LEU A 409 13.71 -27.60 -6.28
C LEU A 409 12.55 -26.73 -6.79
N ALA A 410 12.54 -25.44 -6.43
CA ALA A 410 11.48 -24.51 -6.83
C ALA A 410 11.41 -24.30 -8.35
N PHE A 411 12.56 -24.35 -9.04
CA PHE A 411 12.64 -24.23 -10.50
C PHE A 411 12.70 -25.57 -11.24
N GLY A 412 12.54 -26.71 -10.55
CA GLY A 412 12.58 -28.04 -11.14
C GLY A 412 13.96 -28.43 -11.68
N LEU A 413 15.02 -27.79 -11.18
CA LEU A 413 16.39 -28.03 -11.63
C LEU A 413 17.05 -29.22 -10.91
N ASP A 414 16.45 -29.77 -9.89
CA ASP A 414 16.91 -30.94 -9.13
C ASP A 414 16.84 -32.24 -9.96
N GLY A 415 15.94 -32.28 -10.96
CA GLY A 415 15.85 -33.38 -11.92
C GLY A 415 16.84 -33.31 -13.11
N TRP A 416 17.62 -32.23 -13.19
CA TRP A 416 18.56 -32.06 -14.30
C TRP A 416 19.85 -32.86 -14.06
N SER A 417 20.31 -33.56 -15.11
CA SER A 417 21.57 -34.29 -15.08
C SER A 417 22.73 -33.36 -15.42
N GLU A 418 23.76 -33.36 -14.58
CA GLU A 418 25.02 -32.69 -14.89
C GLU A 418 25.92 -33.66 -15.69
N LEU A 419 26.24 -33.30 -16.92
CA LEU A 419 27.15 -34.03 -17.75
C LEU A 419 28.46 -33.24 -17.82
N GLN A 420 29.58 -33.92 -17.52
CA GLN A 420 30.89 -33.34 -17.78
C GLN A 420 31.14 -33.35 -19.28
N TYR A 421 31.33 -32.18 -19.85
CA TYR A 421 31.67 -31.99 -21.24
C TYR A 421 33.17 -31.68 -21.38
N ASP A 422 33.88 -32.53 -22.14
CA ASP A 422 35.27 -32.28 -22.50
C ASP A 422 35.29 -31.27 -23.67
N GLY A 423 35.55 -30.01 -23.37
CA GLY A 423 35.59 -28.93 -24.37
C GLY A 423 36.74 -29.00 -25.35
N GLU A 424 37.65 -29.98 -25.20
CA GLU A 424 38.81 -30.18 -26.10
C GLU A 424 38.48 -31.09 -27.32
N ALA A 425 37.27 -31.64 -27.38
CA ALA A 425 36.85 -32.43 -28.52
C ALA A 425 36.88 -31.61 -29.82
N PRO A 426 37.61 -32.02 -30.86
CA PRO A 426 37.69 -31.25 -32.10
C PRO A 426 36.34 -31.23 -32.81
N LEU A 427 35.93 -30.04 -33.24
CA LEU A 427 34.73 -29.88 -34.05
C LEU A 427 35.01 -30.50 -35.45
N THR A 428 34.24 -31.51 -35.82
CA THR A 428 34.36 -32.21 -37.11
C THR A 428 33.12 -31.94 -37.97
N ALA A 429 33.25 -32.15 -39.28
CA ALA A 429 32.09 -32.03 -40.18
C ALA A 429 30.95 -32.99 -39.80
N ASP A 430 31.29 -34.18 -39.28
CA ASP A 430 30.31 -35.17 -38.85
C ASP A 430 29.61 -34.74 -37.56
N SER A 431 30.31 -34.11 -36.60
CA SER A 431 29.67 -33.58 -35.39
C SER A 431 28.74 -32.42 -35.70
N ILE A 432 29.13 -31.53 -36.65
CA ILE A 432 28.26 -30.44 -37.11
C ILE A 432 27.01 -31.01 -37.79
N ALA A 433 27.15 -32.05 -38.62
CA ALA A 433 26.04 -32.67 -39.31
C ALA A 433 25.09 -33.40 -38.33
N THR A 434 25.63 -33.98 -37.24
CA THR A 434 24.84 -34.65 -36.19
C THR A 434 24.01 -33.63 -35.39
N ASP A 435 24.57 -32.46 -35.11
CA ASP A 435 23.95 -31.40 -34.36
C ASP A 435 23.39 -30.27 -35.25
N ALA A 436 22.99 -30.60 -36.47
CA ALA A 436 22.54 -29.64 -37.48
C ALA A 436 21.42 -28.72 -37.01
N GLU A 437 20.49 -29.21 -36.17
CA GLU A 437 19.40 -28.41 -35.58
C GLU A 437 19.92 -27.30 -34.67
N THR A 438 20.93 -27.60 -33.84
CA THR A 438 21.57 -26.60 -32.97
C THR A 438 22.23 -25.48 -33.78
N PHE A 439 22.93 -25.85 -34.87
CA PHE A 439 23.57 -24.86 -35.74
C PHE A 439 22.56 -24.09 -36.59
N ALA A 440 21.46 -24.73 -37.00
CA ALA A 440 20.41 -24.09 -37.79
C ALA A 440 19.74 -22.91 -37.05
N ASP A 441 19.66 -23.00 -35.73
CA ASP A 441 19.09 -21.96 -34.89
C ASP A 441 20.16 -21.14 -34.12
N ALA A 442 21.43 -21.24 -34.52
CA ALA A 442 22.49 -20.40 -33.96
C ALA A 442 22.18 -18.92 -34.23
N ARG A 443 21.97 -18.16 -33.16
CA ARG A 443 21.53 -16.78 -33.27
C ARG A 443 22.63 -15.87 -33.83
N LEU A 444 22.39 -15.28 -34.99
CA LEU A 444 23.25 -14.29 -35.64
C LEU A 444 22.87 -12.85 -35.27
N TRP A 445 21.63 -12.61 -34.90
CA TRP A 445 21.13 -11.29 -34.56
C TRP A 445 21.08 -11.08 -33.03
N ASP A 446 21.53 -9.90 -32.56
CA ASP A 446 21.22 -9.39 -31.22
C ASP A 446 19.94 -8.55 -31.30
N TYR A 447 19.11 -8.67 -30.28
CA TYR A 447 17.81 -7.97 -30.25
C TYR A 447 17.94 -6.45 -30.32
N ARG A 448 18.96 -5.87 -29.70
CA ARG A 448 19.18 -4.41 -29.64
C ARG A 448 19.44 -3.76 -30.99
N PRO A 449 20.45 -4.20 -31.80
CA PRO A 449 20.61 -3.67 -33.13
C PRO A 449 19.47 -4.07 -34.08
N LEU A 450 18.85 -5.23 -33.86
CA LEU A 450 17.68 -5.62 -34.67
C LEU A 450 16.51 -4.67 -34.44
N GLN A 451 16.17 -4.31 -33.18
CA GLN A 451 15.13 -3.34 -32.87
C GLN A 451 15.37 -2.01 -33.60
N GLN A 452 16.58 -1.47 -33.53
CA GLN A 452 16.93 -0.23 -34.24
C GLN A 452 16.77 -0.37 -35.75
N THR A 453 17.09 -1.56 -36.31
CA THR A 453 16.93 -1.83 -37.73
C THR A 453 15.46 -1.95 -38.12
N LEU A 454 14.63 -2.60 -37.30
CA LEU A 454 13.19 -2.65 -37.49
C LEU A 454 12.55 -1.27 -37.42
N ASP A 455 12.97 -0.42 -36.48
CA ASP A 455 12.54 0.96 -36.38
C ASP A 455 12.87 1.76 -37.66
N GLN A 456 14.00 1.50 -38.28
CA GLN A 456 14.40 2.18 -39.52
C GLN A 456 13.68 1.64 -40.76
N LEU A 457 13.49 0.33 -40.87
CA LEU A 457 12.99 -0.33 -42.06
C LEU A 457 11.46 -0.53 -42.06
N GLN A 458 10.87 -0.76 -40.89
CA GLN A 458 9.52 -1.26 -40.74
C GLN A 458 8.58 -0.34 -39.94
N THR A 459 9.07 0.76 -39.34
CA THR A 459 8.20 1.74 -38.68
C THR A 459 7.23 2.39 -39.66
N VAL A 460 7.67 2.64 -40.89
CA VAL A 460 6.88 3.23 -42.01
C VAL A 460 6.35 4.63 -41.71
N ARG A 461 5.80 4.87 -40.52
CA ARG A 461 5.31 6.18 -40.02
C ARG A 461 5.83 6.45 -38.61
N GLN A 462 6.07 7.70 -38.27
CA GLN A 462 6.66 8.14 -37.00
C GLN A 462 5.83 7.80 -35.76
N TYR A 463 4.53 7.57 -35.91
CA TYR A 463 3.63 7.22 -34.82
C TYR A 463 3.60 5.72 -34.48
N TYR A 464 4.29 4.88 -35.26
CA TYR A 464 4.52 3.48 -34.92
C TYR A 464 5.88 3.29 -34.25
N ASN A 465 5.98 2.29 -33.40
CA ASN A 465 7.20 1.93 -32.69
C ASN A 465 7.24 0.42 -32.47
N PHE A 466 8.46 -0.10 -32.37
CA PHE A 466 8.71 -1.46 -31.89
C PHE A 466 9.21 -1.36 -30.46
N ALA A 467 8.40 -1.85 -29.47
CA ALA A 467 8.70 -1.71 -28.05
C ALA A 467 9.98 -2.48 -27.68
N ASP A 468 10.04 -3.71 -28.13
CA ASP A 468 11.14 -4.64 -27.93
C ASP A 468 11.22 -5.67 -29.07
N VAL A 469 12.12 -6.64 -28.95
CA VAL A 469 12.26 -7.76 -29.88
C VAL A 469 12.37 -9.04 -29.07
N ASP A 470 11.36 -9.88 -29.18
CA ASP A 470 11.28 -11.18 -28.53
C ASP A 470 11.89 -12.28 -29.36
N VAL A 471 12.38 -13.32 -28.71
CA VAL A 471 12.82 -14.57 -29.33
C VAL A 471 11.82 -15.66 -29.00
N ASP A 472 11.23 -16.24 -30.02
CA ASP A 472 10.23 -17.29 -29.85
C ASP A 472 10.41 -18.40 -30.90
N ARG A 473 9.70 -19.50 -30.73
CA ARG A 473 9.83 -20.70 -31.56
C ARG A 473 8.54 -20.92 -32.36
N TYR A 474 8.65 -20.91 -33.67
CA TYR A 474 7.55 -21.15 -34.60
C TYR A 474 7.83 -22.34 -35.53
N THR A 475 6.75 -23.01 -35.94
CA THR A 475 6.86 -24.04 -37.01
C THR A 475 6.73 -23.34 -38.36
N ILE A 476 7.83 -23.36 -39.14
CA ILE A 476 7.95 -22.76 -40.47
C ILE A 476 8.28 -23.87 -41.46
N ASN A 477 7.40 -24.05 -42.48
CA ASN A 477 7.54 -25.14 -43.46
C ASN A 477 7.64 -26.55 -42.85
N GLY A 478 7.06 -26.78 -41.66
CA GLY A 478 7.08 -28.07 -40.97
C GLY A 478 8.27 -28.29 -40.03
N GLU A 479 9.22 -27.35 -39.97
CA GLU A 479 10.35 -27.36 -39.07
C GLU A 479 10.21 -26.34 -37.96
N GLN A 480 10.63 -26.68 -36.75
CA GLN A 480 10.72 -25.70 -35.66
C GLN A 480 11.90 -24.78 -35.88
N ARG A 481 11.68 -23.48 -35.88
CA ARG A 481 12.71 -22.47 -36.10
C ARG A 481 12.62 -21.39 -35.03
N LEU A 482 13.75 -20.94 -34.55
CA LEU A 482 13.81 -19.74 -33.70
C LEU A 482 13.66 -18.49 -34.56
N VAL A 483 12.83 -17.60 -34.13
CA VAL A 483 12.58 -16.32 -34.78
C VAL A 483 12.70 -15.18 -33.75
N MET A 484 13.04 -14.02 -34.25
CA MET A 484 12.89 -12.75 -33.55
C MET A 484 11.68 -12.03 -34.12
N LEU A 485 10.79 -11.57 -33.24
CA LEU A 485 9.58 -10.87 -33.64
C LEU A 485 9.36 -9.64 -32.76
N SER A 486 8.69 -8.67 -33.32
CA SER A 486 8.33 -7.44 -32.60
C SER A 486 6.99 -6.91 -33.12
N ALA A 487 6.11 -6.55 -32.20
CA ALA A 487 4.83 -5.91 -32.50
C ALA A 487 5.05 -4.45 -32.90
N ARG A 488 4.35 -4.01 -33.96
CA ARG A 488 4.36 -2.60 -34.37
C ARG A 488 3.22 -1.88 -33.66
N GLU A 489 3.56 -1.25 -32.55
CA GLU A 489 2.60 -0.57 -31.69
C GLU A 489 2.44 0.90 -32.05
N LEU A 490 1.32 1.46 -31.66
CA LEU A 490 1.05 2.88 -31.78
C LEU A 490 1.75 3.63 -30.63
N ASN A 491 2.50 4.67 -30.98
CA ASN A 491 3.06 5.62 -30.00
C ASN A 491 2.40 6.99 -30.18
N PRO A 492 1.34 7.29 -29.41
CA PRO A 492 0.57 8.51 -29.59
C PRO A 492 1.38 9.79 -29.28
N ASP A 493 2.43 9.70 -28.46
CA ASP A 493 3.26 10.85 -28.11
C ASP A 493 4.21 11.28 -29.23
N ARG A 494 4.53 10.40 -30.17
CA ARG A 494 5.33 10.69 -31.35
C ARG A 494 4.52 11.24 -32.53
N ALA A 495 3.20 11.11 -32.50
CA ALA A 495 2.34 11.61 -33.56
C ALA A 495 2.04 13.10 -33.35
N GLN A 496 2.67 13.99 -34.13
CA GLN A 496 2.30 15.43 -34.12
C GLN A 496 0.81 15.66 -34.42
N GLN A 497 0.19 14.76 -35.15
CA GLN A 497 -1.24 14.76 -35.47
C GLN A 497 -2.13 14.36 -34.29
N SER A 498 -1.58 13.71 -33.26
CA SER A 498 -2.33 13.33 -32.06
C SER A 498 -2.58 14.46 -31.07
N ALA A 499 -2.14 15.70 -31.37
CA ALA A 499 -2.39 16.87 -30.53
C ALA A 499 -3.89 17.20 -30.39
N ALA A 500 -4.72 16.88 -31.41
CA ALA A 500 -6.16 17.01 -31.30
C ALA A 500 -6.76 15.84 -30.51
N TRP A 501 -7.70 16.15 -29.61
CA TRP A 501 -8.36 15.14 -28.76
C TRP A 501 -9.00 14.00 -29.57
N VAL A 502 -9.68 14.31 -30.68
CA VAL A 502 -10.31 13.32 -31.56
C VAL A 502 -9.26 12.37 -32.13
N ASN A 503 -8.13 12.90 -32.59
CA ASN A 503 -7.07 12.07 -33.16
C ASN A 503 -6.47 11.13 -32.09
N ARG A 504 -6.19 11.67 -30.91
CA ARG A 504 -5.58 10.90 -29.81
C ARG A 504 -6.52 9.84 -29.23
N ARG A 505 -7.84 10.12 -29.19
CA ARG A 505 -8.81 9.28 -28.47
C ARG A 505 -9.69 8.44 -29.38
N ILE A 506 -9.85 8.81 -30.65
CA ILE A 506 -10.84 8.18 -31.56
C ILE A 506 -10.19 7.70 -32.84
N THR A 507 -9.29 8.49 -33.45
CA THR A 507 -8.74 8.18 -34.77
C THR A 507 -7.57 7.19 -34.68
N PHE A 508 -6.57 7.47 -33.85
CA PHE A 508 -5.40 6.62 -33.67
C PHE A 508 -5.58 5.73 -32.43
N THR A 509 -6.18 4.58 -32.63
CA THR A 509 -6.62 3.68 -31.54
C THR A 509 -5.78 2.42 -31.40
N HIS A 510 -4.98 2.04 -32.41
CA HIS A 510 -4.30 0.74 -32.42
C HIS A 510 -3.01 0.78 -33.25
N GLY A 511 -2.07 -0.10 -32.92
CA GLY A 511 -0.94 -0.47 -33.74
C GLY A 511 -1.32 -1.50 -34.80
N ILE A 512 -0.38 -1.84 -35.70
CA ILE A 512 -0.68 -2.74 -36.80
C ILE A 512 0.49 -3.63 -37.18
N GLY A 513 0.26 -4.93 -37.12
CA GLY A 513 1.17 -5.94 -37.63
C GLY A 513 2.36 -6.24 -36.74
N VAL A 514 3.17 -7.14 -37.20
CA VAL A 514 4.39 -7.64 -36.58
C VAL A 514 5.48 -7.77 -37.62
N ALA A 515 6.73 -7.53 -37.23
CA ALA A 515 7.90 -7.87 -38.01
C ALA A 515 8.52 -9.16 -37.46
N MET A 516 8.88 -10.11 -38.34
CA MET A 516 9.47 -11.38 -37.92
C MET A 516 10.71 -11.70 -38.76
N VAL A 517 11.77 -12.16 -38.08
CA VAL A 517 13.09 -12.48 -38.67
C VAL A 517 13.57 -13.81 -38.12
N PRO A 518 13.96 -14.79 -38.93
CA PRO A 518 14.71 -15.98 -38.45
C PRO A 518 16.03 -15.58 -37.80
N VAL A 519 16.34 -16.16 -36.65
CA VAL A 519 17.51 -15.77 -35.84
C VAL A 519 18.85 -16.05 -36.55
N ALA A 520 18.88 -17.04 -37.42
CA ALA A 520 20.11 -17.56 -38.07
C ALA A 520 20.26 -17.12 -39.54
N GLU A 521 19.41 -16.24 -40.04
CA GLU A 521 19.37 -15.88 -41.43
C GLU A 521 19.67 -14.40 -41.67
N VAL A 522 20.43 -14.16 -42.73
CA VAL A 522 20.79 -12.81 -43.19
C VAL A 522 20.28 -12.62 -44.61
N GLY A 523 19.63 -11.51 -44.85
CA GLY A 523 19.14 -11.12 -46.16
C GLY A 523 20.21 -10.44 -47.02
N SER A 524 19.78 -9.91 -48.16
CA SER A 524 20.67 -9.20 -49.08
C SER A 524 21.26 -7.95 -48.40
N GLY A 525 22.55 -7.69 -48.65
CA GLY A 525 23.23 -6.53 -48.10
C GLY A 525 23.54 -6.59 -46.61
N GLY A 526 23.44 -7.76 -45.95
CA GLY A 526 23.67 -7.90 -44.52
C GLY A 526 22.51 -7.43 -43.63
N LEU A 527 21.32 -7.20 -44.21
CA LEU A 527 20.13 -6.82 -43.50
C LEU A 527 19.37 -8.03 -42.94
N PRO A 528 18.49 -7.87 -41.95
CA PRO A 528 17.60 -8.94 -41.49
C PRO A 528 16.70 -9.46 -42.62
N ARG A 529 16.56 -10.79 -42.71
CA ARG A 529 15.61 -11.39 -43.63
C ARG A 529 14.22 -11.37 -43.01
N LEU A 530 13.40 -10.41 -43.38
CA LEU A 530 12.04 -10.28 -42.89
C LEU A 530 11.12 -11.32 -43.57
N ILE A 531 10.53 -12.22 -42.79
CA ILE A 531 9.56 -13.23 -43.24
C ILE A 531 8.11 -12.80 -42.95
N ILE A 532 7.89 -11.87 -42.00
CA ILE A 532 6.68 -11.06 -41.87
C ILE A 532 7.10 -9.61 -41.88
N ARG A 533 6.48 -8.79 -42.74
CA ARG A 533 6.90 -7.39 -42.99
C ARG A 533 5.74 -6.55 -43.52
N ASP A 534 5.97 -5.28 -43.67
CA ASP A 534 5.13 -4.28 -44.31
C ASP A 534 3.80 -3.97 -43.56
N ILE A 535 3.01 -3.05 -44.11
CA ILE A 535 1.66 -2.67 -43.65
C ILE A 535 0.72 -2.62 -44.86
N PRO A 536 -0.35 -3.41 -44.88
CA PRO A 536 -0.67 -4.51 -43.95
C PRO A 536 0.39 -5.62 -43.96
N PRO A 537 0.49 -6.44 -42.90
CA PRO A 537 1.56 -7.44 -42.78
C PRO A 537 1.46 -8.51 -43.86
N VAL A 538 2.59 -8.78 -44.51
CA VAL A 538 2.76 -9.82 -45.54
C VAL A 538 3.65 -10.92 -44.99
N SER A 539 3.11 -12.14 -44.93
CA SER A 539 3.87 -13.34 -44.55
C SER A 539 4.44 -14.02 -45.80
N THR A 540 5.73 -14.37 -45.75
CA THR A 540 6.46 -15.06 -46.79
C THR A 540 7.17 -16.30 -46.24
N ASP A 541 7.70 -17.13 -47.10
CA ASP A 541 8.61 -18.24 -46.76
C ASP A 541 8.04 -19.23 -45.72
N GLY A 542 6.73 -19.45 -45.69
CA GLY A 542 6.08 -20.36 -44.77
C GLY A 542 5.84 -19.78 -43.35
N ALA A 543 6.08 -18.50 -43.19
CA ALA A 543 5.71 -17.81 -41.94
C ALA A 543 4.21 -17.83 -41.67
N PRO A 544 3.77 -17.84 -40.43
CA PRO A 544 2.35 -17.81 -40.07
C PRO A 544 1.62 -16.62 -40.68
N ALA A 545 0.41 -16.85 -41.15
CA ALA A 545 -0.46 -15.76 -41.64
C ALA A 545 -0.95 -14.92 -40.46
N VAL A 546 -0.86 -13.59 -40.59
CA VAL A 546 -1.41 -12.65 -39.61
C VAL A 546 -2.86 -12.36 -39.97
N SER A 547 -3.81 -13.07 -39.34
CA SER A 547 -5.24 -12.94 -39.63
C SER A 547 -5.89 -11.70 -39.00
N GLN A 548 -5.38 -11.24 -37.82
CA GLN A 548 -5.84 -10.04 -37.14
C GLN A 548 -4.62 -9.15 -36.81
N PRO A 549 -4.31 -8.19 -37.67
CA PRO A 549 -3.08 -7.41 -37.53
C PRO A 549 -3.19 -6.23 -36.54
N ARG A 550 -4.42 -5.86 -36.11
CA ARG A 550 -4.65 -4.66 -35.30
C ARG A 550 -4.36 -4.92 -33.84
N ILE A 551 -3.53 -4.06 -33.22
CA ILE A 551 -3.07 -4.18 -31.84
C ILE A 551 -3.67 -3.04 -31.04
N TYR A 552 -4.77 -3.34 -30.34
CA TYR A 552 -5.47 -2.37 -29.48
C TYR A 552 -4.92 -2.35 -28.05
N PHE A 553 -4.29 -3.43 -27.61
CA PHE A 553 -3.68 -3.60 -26.31
C PHE A 553 -2.23 -4.01 -26.51
N GLY A 554 -1.35 -3.04 -26.49
CA GLY A 554 0.09 -3.20 -26.62
C GLY A 554 0.81 -2.93 -25.32
N GLU A 555 2.11 -3.09 -25.31
CA GLU A 555 2.99 -2.84 -24.15
C GLU A 555 3.24 -1.36 -23.92
N LEU A 556 3.19 -0.54 -24.98
CA LEU A 556 3.39 0.92 -24.91
C LEU A 556 2.11 1.66 -24.49
N ASP A 557 0.98 1.00 -24.45
CA ASP A 557 -0.32 1.62 -24.29
C ASP A 557 -0.87 1.47 -22.86
N ASP A 558 -0.60 2.43 -21.99
CA ASP A 558 -1.19 2.53 -20.63
C ASP A 558 -2.37 3.52 -20.56
N ASP A 559 -2.77 4.11 -21.70
CA ASP A 559 -3.80 5.14 -21.83
C ASP A 559 -5.16 4.52 -22.27
N TRP A 560 -6.12 5.36 -22.57
CA TRP A 560 -7.45 4.95 -22.99
C TRP A 560 -7.81 5.53 -24.36
N VAL A 561 -8.62 4.79 -25.11
CA VAL A 561 -9.16 5.21 -26.41
C VAL A 561 -10.64 4.89 -26.52
N ILE A 562 -11.33 5.55 -27.46
CA ILE A 562 -12.73 5.35 -27.75
C ILE A 562 -12.82 4.72 -29.13
N VAL A 563 -13.52 3.59 -29.21
CA VAL A 563 -13.81 2.86 -30.45
C VAL A 563 -15.29 2.89 -30.74
N GLY A 564 -15.68 2.59 -31.96
CA GLY A 564 -17.10 2.64 -32.40
C GLY A 564 -17.70 4.05 -32.37
N ALA A 565 -16.88 5.08 -32.58
CA ALA A 565 -17.29 6.48 -32.68
C ALA A 565 -17.85 6.80 -34.08
N LYS A 566 -18.37 8.02 -34.30
CA LYS A 566 -18.80 8.47 -35.63
C LYS A 566 -17.67 8.54 -36.63
N THR A 567 -16.50 9.08 -36.20
CA THR A 567 -15.28 9.06 -36.99
C THR A 567 -14.71 7.64 -36.97
N PRO A 568 -14.48 7.02 -38.14
CA PRO A 568 -13.85 5.72 -38.21
C PRO A 568 -12.39 5.81 -37.73
N GLU A 569 -11.90 4.67 -37.28
CA GLU A 569 -10.52 4.54 -36.79
C GLU A 569 -9.57 4.49 -38.00
N PHE A 570 -8.41 5.13 -37.89
CA PHE A 570 -7.33 5.01 -38.85
C PHE A 570 -6.72 3.61 -38.73
N ASP A 571 -6.61 2.90 -39.87
CA ASP A 571 -6.01 1.57 -39.92
C ASP A 571 -4.55 1.64 -40.42
N TYR A 572 -4.35 2.01 -41.67
CA TYR A 572 -3.03 2.20 -42.25
C TYR A 572 -3.03 3.09 -43.48
N PRO A 573 -1.89 3.72 -43.87
CA PRO A 573 -1.79 4.52 -45.08
C PRO A 573 -1.78 3.65 -46.35
N ILE A 574 -2.61 3.94 -47.34
CA ILE A 574 -2.69 3.20 -48.60
C ILE A 574 -1.68 3.70 -49.66
N GLY A 575 -0.94 4.77 -49.39
CA GLY A 575 0.05 5.33 -50.29
C GLY A 575 -0.19 6.81 -50.61
N GLU A 576 0.17 7.27 -51.85
CA GLU A 576 -0.10 8.64 -52.29
C GLU A 576 -1.63 8.79 -52.50
N GLY A 577 -2.30 9.27 -51.45
CA GLY A 577 -3.72 9.58 -51.54
C GLY A 577 -3.99 10.83 -52.36
N GLU A 578 -5.05 10.85 -53.15
CA GLU A 578 -5.59 12.09 -53.72
C GLU A 578 -6.14 12.96 -52.58
N ILE A 579 -5.78 14.25 -52.59
CA ILE A 579 -6.41 15.22 -51.68
C ILE A 579 -7.75 15.60 -52.37
N ASP A 580 -8.85 15.30 -51.67
CA ASP A 580 -10.16 15.67 -52.19
C ASP A 580 -10.42 17.18 -52.16
N ALA A 581 -11.54 17.62 -52.70
CA ALA A 581 -11.89 19.05 -52.78
C ALA A 581 -12.05 19.73 -51.40
N ASP A 582 -12.21 18.94 -50.35
CA ASP A 582 -12.35 19.40 -48.97
C ASP A 582 -11.03 19.33 -48.18
N GLY A 583 -9.91 18.99 -48.85
CA GLY A 583 -8.57 18.92 -48.24
C GLY A 583 -8.31 17.65 -47.43
N VAL A 584 -9.16 16.65 -47.55
CA VAL A 584 -9.00 15.34 -46.89
C VAL A 584 -8.11 14.45 -47.77
N VAL A 585 -7.08 13.85 -47.20
CA VAL A 585 -6.26 12.86 -47.89
C VAL A 585 -7.11 11.59 -48.08
N THR A 586 -7.61 11.40 -49.28
CA THR A 586 -8.33 10.18 -49.69
C THR A 586 -7.32 9.09 -49.97
N GLY A 587 -6.96 8.29 -48.99
CA GLY A 587 -5.97 7.25 -49.24
C GLY A 587 -5.58 6.46 -48.00
N ASP A 588 -6.18 6.78 -46.84
CA ASP A 588 -5.98 6.01 -45.62
C ASP A 588 -7.04 4.91 -45.49
N ALA A 589 -6.63 3.71 -45.17
CA ALA A 589 -7.53 2.63 -44.77
C ALA A 589 -8.12 2.99 -43.39
N THR A 590 -9.44 2.75 -43.28
CA THR A 590 -10.15 2.93 -42.02
C THR A 590 -10.76 1.63 -41.54
N THR A 591 -10.93 1.50 -40.24
CA THR A 591 -11.56 0.34 -39.62
C THR A 591 -12.54 0.76 -38.53
N SER A 592 -13.23 -0.22 -38.00
CA SER A 592 -14.05 -0.05 -36.81
C SER A 592 -13.85 -1.26 -35.91
N TRP A 593 -13.80 -1.01 -34.60
CA TRP A 593 -13.69 -2.05 -33.60
C TRP A 593 -14.81 -3.09 -33.73
N SER A 594 -14.44 -4.36 -33.74
CA SER A 594 -15.36 -5.50 -33.78
C SER A 594 -15.29 -6.42 -32.59
N GLY A 595 -14.50 -6.07 -31.56
CA GLY A 595 -14.36 -6.85 -30.34
C GLY A 595 -15.49 -6.58 -29.33
N GLU A 596 -15.60 -7.45 -28.34
CA GLU A 596 -16.67 -7.40 -27.33
C GLU A 596 -16.21 -6.78 -26.00
N ASN A 597 -14.90 -6.57 -25.81
CA ASN A 597 -14.28 -6.26 -24.52
C ASN A 597 -14.13 -4.75 -24.24
N GLY A 598 -15.06 -3.92 -24.67
CA GLY A 598 -15.06 -2.49 -24.40
C GLY A 598 -16.06 -2.08 -23.33
N ILE A 599 -15.76 -1.00 -22.61
CA ILE A 599 -16.68 -0.40 -21.64
C ILE A 599 -17.66 0.49 -22.40
N SER A 600 -18.95 0.24 -22.32
CA SER A 600 -19.97 1.04 -22.99
C SER A 600 -19.97 2.50 -22.53
N LEU A 601 -19.97 3.43 -23.48
CA LEU A 601 -20.18 4.87 -23.28
C LEU A 601 -21.58 5.32 -23.75
N GLY A 602 -22.49 4.39 -23.96
CA GLY A 602 -23.81 4.63 -24.55
C GLY A 602 -24.72 5.53 -23.70
N THR A 603 -24.56 5.52 -22.38
CA THR A 603 -25.41 6.33 -21.49
C THR A 603 -24.69 7.59 -20.99
N LEU A 604 -25.47 8.66 -20.69
CA LEU A 604 -24.93 9.86 -20.08
C LEU A 604 -24.30 9.57 -18.70
N ALA A 605 -24.84 8.60 -17.96
CA ALA A 605 -24.32 8.20 -16.66
C ALA A 605 -22.92 7.59 -16.78
N ASP A 606 -22.68 6.70 -17.74
CA ASP A 606 -21.36 6.12 -17.98
C ASP A 606 -20.35 7.19 -18.44
N ARG A 607 -20.77 8.09 -19.35
CA ARG A 607 -19.92 9.22 -19.78
C ARG A 607 -19.54 10.12 -18.62
N LEU A 608 -20.49 10.45 -17.72
CA LEU A 608 -20.23 11.27 -16.54
C LEU A 608 -19.26 10.57 -15.57
N LEU A 609 -19.46 9.28 -15.36
CA LEU A 609 -18.63 8.45 -14.49
C LEU A 609 -17.17 8.44 -14.96
N PHE A 610 -16.97 8.16 -16.27
CA PHE A 610 -15.62 8.11 -16.83
C PHE A 610 -15.01 9.50 -17.06
N ALA A 611 -15.80 10.52 -17.36
CA ALA A 611 -15.32 11.91 -17.40
C ALA A 611 -14.76 12.34 -16.03
N ALA A 612 -15.45 11.98 -14.95
CA ALA A 612 -14.98 12.26 -13.59
C ALA A 612 -13.75 11.42 -13.21
N ARG A 613 -13.69 10.16 -13.64
CA ARG A 613 -12.55 9.26 -13.36
C ARG A 613 -11.27 9.65 -14.08
N LEU A 614 -11.40 9.95 -15.38
CA LEU A 614 -10.27 10.26 -16.27
C LEU A 614 -9.93 11.76 -16.31
N GLY A 615 -10.76 12.61 -15.69
CA GLY A 615 -10.57 14.05 -15.68
C GLY A 615 -10.77 14.71 -17.05
N ASP A 616 -11.53 14.08 -17.95
CA ASP A 616 -11.71 14.55 -19.33
C ASP A 616 -13.18 14.87 -19.63
N LEU A 617 -13.50 16.16 -19.72
CA LEU A 617 -14.83 16.66 -20.00
C LEU A 617 -15.28 16.41 -21.45
N ASN A 618 -14.35 16.13 -22.38
CA ASN A 618 -14.70 15.85 -23.77
C ASN A 618 -15.56 14.58 -23.89
N LEU A 619 -15.45 13.66 -22.95
CA LEU A 619 -16.34 12.48 -22.85
C LEU A 619 -17.83 12.86 -22.73
N LEU A 620 -18.15 14.05 -22.21
CA LEU A 620 -19.53 14.53 -22.07
C LEU A 620 -20.00 15.37 -23.25
N ILE A 621 -19.08 16.18 -23.82
CA ILE A 621 -19.44 17.21 -24.80
C ILE A 621 -19.17 16.83 -26.25
N SER A 622 -18.38 15.77 -26.50
CA SER A 622 -18.07 15.32 -27.84
C SER A 622 -19.30 14.74 -28.54
N ASP A 623 -19.59 15.22 -29.72
CA ASP A 623 -20.63 14.69 -30.61
C ASP A 623 -20.20 13.43 -31.38
N GLN A 624 -18.92 13.05 -31.28
CA GLN A 624 -18.34 11.85 -31.86
C GLN A 624 -18.77 10.59 -31.14
N ILE A 625 -19.08 10.68 -29.86
CA ILE A 625 -19.46 9.53 -29.03
C ILE A 625 -20.93 9.19 -29.26
N THR A 626 -21.21 7.96 -29.68
CA THR A 626 -22.52 7.42 -29.97
C THR A 626 -23.02 6.47 -28.87
N SER A 627 -24.19 5.87 -29.05
CA SER A 627 -24.70 4.79 -28.20
C SER A 627 -23.91 3.48 -28.31
N GLU A 628 -23.17 3.31 -29.40
CA GLU A 628 -22.38 2.12 -29.71
C GLU A 628 -20.91 2.29 -29.33
N SER A 629 -20.50 3.52 -28.96
CA SER A 629 -19.11 3.81 -28.59
C SER A 629 -18.72 3.09 -27.33
N GLN A 630 -17.50 2.56 -27.33
CA GLN A 630 -16.89 1.85 -26.21
C GLN A 630 -15.55 2.49 -25.84
N LEU A 631 -15.25 2.46 -24.57
CA LEU A 631 -13.95 2.86 -24.01
C LEU A 631 -13.09 1.61 -23.86
N LEU A 632 -11.96 1.58 -24.53
CA LEU A 632 -10.89 0.62 -24.25
C LEU A 632 -9.95 1.25 -23.22
N TRP A 633 -10.09 0.83 -21.97
CA TRP A 633 -9.23 1.31 -20.88
C TRP A 633 -8.10 0.32 -20.65
N ARG A 634 -6.94 0.66 -21.20
CA ARG A 634 -5.73 -0.14 -21.12
C ARG A 634 -5.12 0.09 -19.75
N ARG A 635 -5.05 -0.96 -18.96
CA ARG A 635 -4.46 -0.98 -17.62
C ARG A 635 -3.49 -2.16 -17.60
N THR A 636 -2.24 -1.90 -17.94
CA THR A 636 -1.15 -2.87 -17.93
C THR A 636 -0.43 -2.89 -16.59
#